data_d3785105f76d9fdb40b05751d7a4e24e
#
_entry.id   d3785105f76d9fdb40b05751d7a4e24e
#
_cell.length_a   1.000
_cell.length_b   1.000
_cell.length_c   1.000
_cell.angle_alpha   90.00
_cell.angle_beta   90.00
_cell.angle_gamma   90.00
#
_symmetry.space_group_name_H-M   'P 1'
#
loop_
_entity.id
_entity.type
_entity.pdbx_description
1 polymer ?
#
loop_
_entity_poly.entity_id
_entity_poly.type
_entity_poly.pdbx_seq_one_letter_code
_entity_poly.pdbx_strand_id
1 'polypeptide(L)'
;MLTTIGMLHHRKDPTTVLKSYAFAAVAKAEGVDFFYFTPKSVNFTKKTILAQVYENGTWHEKECPFPDVIYNAGSPEKLAVSKDIIGKLRKEVPFTTNSIGNKWNVAKRLLAYKDFAKYIIPTEIIQKLDTVHQYLVKYSTVAFKPIDGRKGKGIYFISKEGTNYSVKHNSETTKYTKGQLDALLTEQLATGTFIVQPYIRSVTKSGLVFDFRLHVQKNGEGEWVVTTVYPRVAPAGSLVPNINNGGYTNYLEPFLQQEFAEQAFDLKRTLEHFSLALAKHLDHIQIQEFGEMIDEIGVDVGLDQNMRLWIYEVNWRPGCPPTFYLELDVVKNTIRYAKYLAENRQVLAKARQTKRAHKAKQEQVQEQQHQLAVQAPKERPRNMPIIGITGSAGKTTTKAFLSSILRTKWSTFESKDYWNTTEHTKKHAVELANGYEAAVLEYGMAYKGVITEHCRIIQPTMSIVTNVGLAHVGNFDGDVRQVALAKSELIQGMDQRGVLVINKDDANSNYLTTAQFKGKILTVGVHSDADYKAYNIRYKEDGMTFQMKLQGKDIALFIPILGEHHVYNALSAIAVADYLGFTPQEIKQGLLFKKPPRRLTLYHCKRHITLIDDTVHSHPQGVKAAIDVLSAIAKRRKVAIIGQMRELGDLREAEYQKVGEYIAEQDIDIFITYGFRTEEMNAAAQAKGFNPKNMYHFTNKEKLHELLPKILKQGDTILVKGASKTNMFETVKFLADLYEGK
;
A
#
# COMPACT_ATOMS: atom_id res chain seq x y z
N MET A 1 8.14 11.64 44.50
CA MET A 1 8.80 10.33 44.48
C MET A 1 9.33 10.10 43.07
N LEU A 2 10.49 9.46 42.96
CA LEU A 2 11.00 9.08 41.64
C LEU A 2 10.11 7.99 41.03
N THR A 3 9.96 7.99 39.73
CA THR A 3 9.25 6.91 39.00
C THR A 3 10.02 5.61 39.16
N THR A 4 9.32 4.52 39.53
CA THR A 4 9.92 3.21 39.73
C THR A 4 9.58 2.27 38.57
N ILE A 5 10.60 1.68 37.95
CA ILE A 5 10.47 0.72 36.84
C ILE A 5 10.95 -0.66 37.27
N GLY A 6 10.10 -1.68 37.16
CA GLY A 6 10.44 -3.08 37.43
C GLY A 6 10.73 -3.84 36.13
N MET A 7 11.93 -4.42 36.01
CA MET A 7 12.27 -5.31 34.90
C MET A 7 11.87 -6.75 35.21
N LEU A 8 10.85 -7.25 34.57
CA LEU A 8 10.37 -8.62 34.72
C LEU A 8 11.11 -9.57 33.79
N HIS A 9 11.75 -10.59 34.33
CA HIS A 9 12.47 -11.61 33.58
C HIS A 9 12.28 -13.02 34.16
N HIS A 10 12.51 -14.08 33.41
CA HIS A 10 12.38 -15.46 33.87
C HIS A 10 13.60 -16.03 34.58
N ARG A 11 14.80 -15.47 34.31
CA ARG A 11 16.03 -15.87 35.01
C ARG A 11 16.08 -15.21 36.40
N LYS A 12 16.49 -15.97 37.40
CA LYS A 12 16.56 -15.47 38.78
C LYS A 12 17.74 -14.50 38.96
N ASP A 13 18.87 -14.82 38.38
CA ASP A 13 20.12 -14.07 38.52
C ASP A 13 20.25 -12.99 37.43
N PRO A 14 20.21 -11.67 37.78
CA PRO A 14 20.36 -10.57 36.87
C PRO A 14 21.76 -10.52 36.20
N THR A 15 22.80 -11.09 36.85
CA THR A 15 24.15 -11.09 36.28
C THR A 15 24.25 -11.92 35.00
N THR A 16 23.36 -12.87 34.80
CA THR A 16 23.23 -13.69 33.59
C THR A 16 22.48 -12.99 32.45
N VAL A 17 22.00 -11.77 32.69
CA VAL A 17 21.24 -10.96 31.76
C VAL A 17 21.98 -9.65 31.53
N LEU A 18 22.91 -9.62 30.58
CA LEU A 18 23.78 -8.44 30.34
C LEU A 18 22.98 -7.13 30.24
N LYS A 19 21.83 -7.17 29.61
CA LYS A 19 20.93 -6.03 29.47
C LYS A 19 20.50 -5.42 30.82
N SER A 20 20.47 -6.18 31.91
CA SER A 20 20.08 -5.67 33.24
C SER A 20 21.02 -4.57 33.74
N TYR A 21 22.32 -4.67 33.46
CA TYR A 21 23.30 -3.64 33.80
C TYR A 21 23.08 -2.34 33.04
N ALA A 22 22.80 -2.44 31.73
CA ALA A 22 22.51 -1.27 30.89
C ALA A 22 21.25 -0.54 31.41
N PHE A 23 20.21 -1.30 31.78
CA PHE A 23 19.00 -0.73 32.38
C PHE A 23 19.26 -0.05 33.72
N ALA A 24 20.03 -0.68 34.62
CA ALA A 24 20.37 -0.09 35.90
C ALA A 24 21.18 1.22 35.73
N ALA A 25 22.15 1.23 34.83
CA ALA A 25 22.97 2.41 34.58
C ALA A 25 22.18 3.55 33.95
N VAL A 26 21.36 3.28 32.94
CA VAL A 26 20.53 4.28 32.25
C VAL A 26 19.41 4.78 33.18
N ALA A 27 18.77 3.92 33.96
CA ALA A 27 17.76 4.33 34.92
C ALA A 27 18.32 5.35 35.92
N LYS A 28 19.51 5.09 36.45
CA LYS A 28 20.21 6.03 37.32
C LYS A 28 20.49 7.39 36.64
N ALA A 29 20.92 7.35 35.39
CA ALA A 29 21.17 8.57 34.60
C ALA A 29 19.89 9.36 34.30
N GLU A 30 18.76 8.70 34.09
CA GLU A 30 17.45 9.30 33.79
C GLU A 30 16.65 9.65 35.07
N GLY A 31 17.22 9.47 36.27
CA GLY A 31 16.58 9.79 37.54
C GLY A 31 15.36 8.91 37.87
N VAL A 32 15.46 7.60 37.59
CA VAL A 32 14.42 6.60 37.76
C VAL A 32 14.89 5.50 38.71
N ASP A 33 14.06 5.10 39.66
CA ASP A 33 14.32 3.92 40.48
C ASP A 33 14.11 2.65 39.64
N PHE A 34 15.03 1.71 39.73
CA PHE A 34 15.03 0.51 38.93
C PHE A 34 15.32 -0.73 39.74
N PHE A 35 14.55 -1.79 39.49
CA PHE A 35 14.84 -3.11 40.07
C PHE A 35 14.50 -4.23 39.06
N TYR A 36 15.17 -5.35 39.25
CA TYR A 36 14.98 -6.58 38.49
C TYR A 36 14.23 -7.62 39.34
N PHE A 37 13.28 -8.36 38.75
CA PHE A 37 12.53 -9.37 39.48
C PHE A 37 12.02 -10.50 38.60
N THR A 38 11.57 -11.58 39.23
CA THR A 38 10.93 -12.72 38.59
C THR A 38 9.45 -12.86 39.01
N PRO A 39 8.61 -13.57 38.23
CA PRO A 39 7.22 -13.76 38.64
C PRO A 39 7.03 -14.36 40.03
N LYS A 40 7.93 -15.27 40.44
CA LYS A 40 7.84 -15.98 41.72
C LYS A 40 8.12 -15.09 42.96
N SER A 41 8.73 -13.94 42.76
CA SER A 41 9.07 -13.02 43.87
C SER A 41 7.97 -12.01 44.21
N VAL A 42 6.80 -12.12 43.56
CA VAL A 42 5.67 -11.19 43.74
C VAL A 42 4.76 -11.60 44.87
N ASN A 43 4.53 -10.71 45.82
CA ASN A 43 3.56 -10.86 46.90
C ASN A 43 2.34 -9.94 46.69
N PHE A 44 1.23 -10.52 46.28
CA PHE A 44 0.00 -9.77 46.04
C PHE A 44 -0.71 -9.29 47.29
N THR A 45 -0.56 -9.99 48.43
CA THR A 45 -1.18 -9.61 49.67
C THR A 45 -0.56 -8.36 50.27
N LYS A 46 0.77 -8.31 50.28
CA LYS A 46 1.52 -7.14 50.73
C LYS A 46 1.69 -6.06 49.66
N LYS A 47 1.40 -6.37 48.41
CA LYS A 47 1.74 -5.55 47.21
C LYS A 47 3.23 -5.20 47.13
N THR A 48 4.10 -6.19 47.43
CA THR A 48 5.56 -6.06 47.40
C THR A 48 6.18 -7.09 46.45
N ILE A 49 7.41 -6.83 46.07
CA ILE A 49 8.23 -7.71 45.24
C ILE A 49 9.60 -7.86 45.91
N LEU A 50 10.04 -9.10 46.12
CA LEU A 50 11.41 -9.38 46.52
C LEU A 50 12.30 -9.27 45.29
N ALA A 51 12.92 -8.12 45.13
CA ALA A 51 13.59 -7.69 43.89
C ALA A 51 15.12 -7.68 44.03
N GLN A 52 15.83 -7.66 42.92
CA GLN A 52 17.26 -7.41 42.85
C GLN A 52 17.49 -5.94 42.45
N VAL A 53 18.17 -5.19 43.32
CA VAL A 53 18.53 -3.76 43.11
C VAL A 53 20.03 -3.65 42.89
N TYR A 54 20.47 -2.81 41.95
CA TYR A 54 21.88 -2.57 41.62
C TYR A 54 22.36 -1.32 42.35
N GLU A 55 23.08 -1.49 43.42
CA GLU A 55 23.67 -0.38 44.21
C GLU A 55 25.14 -0.69 44.52
N ASN A 56 25.99 0.34 44.54
CA ASN A 56 27.40 0.23 44.86
C ASN A 56 28.18 -0.84 44.08
N GLY A 57 27.83 -1.06 42.80
CA GLY A 57 28.51 -2.00 41.94
C GLY A 57 28.05 -3.44 42.01
N THR A 58 27.06 -3.78 42.86
CA THR A 58 26.57 -5.14 43.08
C THR A 58 25.05 -5.23 43.09
N TRP A 59 24.54 -6.41 42.77
CA TRP A 59 23.12 -6.74 42.89
C TRP A 59 22.86 -7.32 44.27
N HIS A 60 21.83 -6.79 44.97
CA HIS A 60 21.39 -7.32 46.27
C HIS A 60 19.87 -7.37 46.35
N GLU A 61 19.38 -8.28 47.16
CA GLU A 61 17.97 -8.53 47.36
C GLU A 61 17.34 -7.47 48.29
N LYS A 62 16.19 -6.93 47.86
CA LYS A 62 15.44 -5.91 48.60
C LYS A 62 13.95 -6.07 48.37
N GLU A 63 13.15 -5.95 49.44
CA GLU A 63 11.69 -5.92 49.32
C GLU A 63 11.29 -4.50 48.83
N CYS A 64 10.70 -4.45 47.61
CA CYS A 64 10.26 -3.22 46.99
C CYS A 64 8.72 -3.20 46.86
N PRO A 65 8.06 -2.03 46.87
CA PRO A 65 6.66 -1.92 46.52
C PRO A 65 6.46 -2.25 45.03
N PHE A 66 5.19 -2.43 44.58
CA PHE A 66 4.89 -2.56 43.18
C PHE A 66 5.40 -1.34 42.41
N PRO A 67 6.05 -1.52 41.25
CA PRO A 67 6.59 -0.41 40.47
C PRO A 67 5.47 0.36 39.73
N ASP A 68 5.77 1.57 39.31
CA ASP A 68 4.83 2.36 38.51
C ASP A 68 4.59 1.75 37.12
N VAL A 69 5.63 1.10 36.54
CA VAL A 69 5.56 0.42 35.25
C VAL A 69 6.44 -0.83 35.26
N ILE A 70 6.00 -1.88 34.58
CA ILE A 70 6.78 -3.11 34.41
C ILE A 70 7.26 -3.20 32.93
N TYR A 71 8.57 -3.27 32.76
CA TYR A 71 9.20 -3.65 31.50
C TYR A 71 9.29 -5.17 31.39
N ASN A 72 8.59 -5.76 30.43
CA ASN A 72 8.59 -7.21 30.22
C ASN A 72 9.77 -7.66 29.34
N ALA A 73 10.90 -7.97 29.95
CA ALA A 73 12.15 -8.25 29.24
C ALA A 73 12.34 -9.70 28.77
N GLY A 74 11.64 -10.69 29.36
CA GLY A 74 12.04 -12.09 29.20
C GLY A 74 11.00 -13.07 28.66
N SER A 75 9.85 -12.68 28.16
CA SER A 75 8.76 -13.58 27.73
C SER A 75 8.26 -14.57 28.80
N PRO A 76 8.15 -14.21 30.05
CA PRO A 76 7.77 -15.15 31.12
C PRO A 76 6.34 -15.69 31.00
N GLU A 77 5.48 -15.03 30.17
CA GLU A 77 4.11 -15.50 29.91
C GLU A 77 4.05 -16.87 29.20
N LYS A 78 5.15 -17.30 28.57
CA LYS A 78 5.24 -18.63 27.95
C LYS A 78 5.41 -19.76 28.98
N LEU A 79 5.75 -19.41 30.21
CA LEU A 79 5.87 -20.37 31.30
C LEU A 79 4.51 -20.54 31.98
N ALA A 80 3.93 -21.73 31.91
CA ALA A 80 2.61 -22.05 32.49
C ALA A 80 2.50 -21.60 33.98
N VAL A 81 3.56 -21.79 34.74
CA VAL A 81 3.66 -21.41 36.16
C VAL A 81 3.58 -19.89 36.39
N SER A 82 3.94 -19.08 35.39
CA SER A 82 4.02 -17.63 35.53
C SER A 82 2.81 -16.90 34.91
N LYS A 83 2.02 -17.57 34.11
CA LYS A 83 0.91 -16.98 33.35
C LYS A 83 -0.11 -16.26 34.26
N ASP A 84 -0.52 -16.91 35.33
CA ASP A 84 -1.52 -16.35 36.24
C ASP A 84 -0.97 -15.16 37.05
N ILE A 85 0.31 -15.23 37.45
CA ILE A 85 0.99 -14.14 38.17
C ILE A 85 1.06 -12.90 37.29
N ILE A 86 1.48 -13.07 36.05
CA ILE A 86 1.59 -11.97 35.06
C ILE A 86 0.20 -11.41 34.76
N GLY A 87 -0.81 -12.27 34.58
CA GLY A 87 -2.19 -11.86 34.39
C GLY A 87 -2.76 -11.02 35.52
N LYS A 88 -2.37 -11.33 36.76
CA LYS A 88 -2.72 -10.51 37.94
C LYS A 88 -1.94 -9.20 37.99
N LEU A 89 -0.62 -9.21 37.71
CA LEU A 89 0.20 -8.00 37.68
C LEU A 89 -0.28 -7.01 36.63
N ARG A 90 -0.69 -7.45 35.44
CA ARG A 90 -1.23 -6.58 34.38
C ARG A 90 -2.50 -5.83 34.77
N LYS A 91 -3.23 -6.29 35.81
CA LYS A 91 -4.40 -5.59 36.36
C LYS A 91 -4.02 -4.46 37.29
N GLU A 92 -2.87 -4.60 37.97
CA GLU A 92 -2.39 -3.67 39.02
C GLU A 92 -1.41 -2.63 38.46
N VAL A 93 -0.51 -3.07 37.58
CA VAL A 93 0.60 -2.25 37.07
C VAL A 93 0.62 -2.23 35.53
N PRO A 94 0.83 -1.07 34.89
CA PRO A 94 1.05 -0.96 33.45
C PRO A 94 2.27 -1.76 33.00
N PHE A 95 2.17 -2.32 31.78
CA PHE A 95 3.27 -3.02 31.13
C PHE A 95 3.68 -2.31 29.85
N THR A 96 4.99 -2.22 29.62
CA THR A 96 5.54 -1.94 28.29
C THR A 96 5.81 -3.25 27.55
N THR A 97 6.17 -3.17 26.28
CA THR A 97 6.62 -4.30 25.45
C THR A 97 5.53 -5.38 25.32
N ASN A 98 4.34 -4.95 24.92
CA ASN A 98 3.23 -5.85 24.63
C ASN A 98 3.48 -6.68 23.36
N SER A 99 3.00 -7.92 23.37
CA SER A 99 3.21 -8.84 22.25
C SER A 99 2.33 -8.51 21.05
N ILE A 100 2.91 -8.44 19.86
CA ILE A 100 2.17 -8.33 18.59
C ILE A 100 1.78 -9.68 17.99
N GLY A 101 2.04 -10.79 18.69
CA GLY A 101 1.82 -12.14 18.19
C GLY A 101 3.01 -12.71 17.42
N ASN A 102 2.80 -13.84 16.74
CA ASN A 102 3.82 -14.47 15.90
C ASN A 102 3.87 -13.84 14.49
N LYS A 103 4.90 -14.20 13.71
CA LYS A 103 5.15 -13.69 12.35
C LYS A 103 3.94 -13.80 11.44
N TRP A 104 3.25 -14.94 11.49
CA TRP A 104 2.06 -15.20 10.68
C TRP A 104 0.86 -14.34 11.08
N ASN A 105 0.64 -14.15 12.39
CA ASN A 105 -0.44 -13.29 12.89
C ASN A 105 -0.22 -11.82 12.51
N VAL A 106 1.03 -11.33 12.55
CA VAL A 106 1.37 -9.97 12.09
C VAL A 106 1.12 -9.83 10.60
N ALA A 107 1.59 -10.79 9.79
CA ALA A 107 1.37 -10.78 8.34
C ALA A 107 -0.13 -10.80 8.00
N LYS A 108 -0.93 -11.64 8.65
CA LYS A 108 -2.40 -11.67 8.48
C LYS A 108 -3.06 -10.33 8.79
N ARG A 109 -2.66 -9.67 9.89
CA ARG A 109 -3.18 -8.35 10.26
C ARG A 109 -2.82 -7.30 9.23
N LEU A 110 -1.56 -7.24 8.79
CA LEU A 110 -1.12 -6.30 7.76
C LEU A 110 -1.85 -6.53 6.42
N LEU A 111 -2.15 -7.78 6.07
CA LEU A 111 -2.98 -8.10 4.91
C LEU A 111 -4.43 -7.65 5.09
N ALA A 112 -5.02 -7.85 6.28
CA ALA A 112 -6.40 -7.49 6.59
C ALA A 112 -6.62 -5.96 6.57
N TYR A 113 -5.68 -5.19 7.12
CA TYR A 113 -5.74 -3.72 7.17
C TYR A 113 -5.18 -3.01 5.93
N LYS A 114 -4.71 -3.76 4.93
CA LYS A 114 -4.37 -3.36 3.55
C LYS A 114 -3.26 -2.33 3.33
N ASP A 115 -3.03 -1.36 4.19
CA ASP A 115 -2.06 -0.26 3.95
C ASP A 115 -0.65 -0.76 3.66
N PHE A 116 -0.23 -1.84 4.36
CA PHE A 116 1.08 -2.47 4.18
C PHE A 116 1.02 -3.84 3.47
N ALA A 117 -0.15 -4.29 3.02
CA ALA A 117 -0.34 -5.58 2.37
C ALA A 117 0.60 -5.79 1.16
N LYS A 118 0.86 -4.73 0.40
CA LYS A 118 1.76 -4.77 -0.77
C LYS A 118 3.24 -5.02 -0.45
N TYR A 119 3.65 -4.87 0.82
CA TYR A 119 5.02 -5.15 1.28
C TYR A 119 5.16 -6.54 1.89
N ILE A 120 4.05 -7.27 2.05
CA ILE A 120 4.08 -8.65 2.54
C ILE A 120 4.41 -9.59 1.40
N ILE A 121 5.37 -10.46 1.62
CA ILE A 121 5.73 -11.50 0.65
C ILE A 121 4.55 -12.44 0.46
N PRO A 122 4.12 -12.72 -0.77
CA PRO A 122 3.06 -13.72 -1.04
C PRO A 122 3.38 -15.03 -0.34
N THR A 123 2.49 -15.45 0.57
CA THR A 123 2.75 -16.60 1.45
C THR A 123 1.56 -17.52 1.44
N GLU A 124 1.78 -18.82 1.32
CA GLU A 124 0.74 -19.83 1.39
C GLU A 124 1.12 -20.96 2.34
N ILE A 125 0.16 -21.41 3.14
CA ILE A 125 0.31 -22.59 3.98
C ILE A 125 0.19 -23.81 3.09
N ILE A 126 1.16 -24.71 3.18
CA ILE A 126 1.22 -25.88 2.34
C ILE A 126 0.28 -26.96 2.91
N GLN A 127 -0.81 -27.21 2.20
CA GLN A 127 -1.73 -28.33 2.45
C GLN A 127 -1.52 -29.49 1.47
N LYS A 128 -0.98 -29.19 0.28
CA LYS A 128 -0.70 -30.14 -0.79
C LYS A 128 0.63 -29.78 -1.45
N LEU A 129 1.38 -30.77 -1.92
CA LEU A 129 2.67 -30.57 -2.61
C LEU A 129 2.53 -29.71 -3.87
N ASP A 130 1.40 -29.81 -4.56
CA ASP A 130 1.09 -29.01 -5.75
C ASP A 130 1.22 -27.51 -5.50
N THR A 131 0.95 -27.03 -4.28
CA THR A 131 1.14 -25.62 -3.92
C THR A 131 2.60 -25.20 -4.12
N VAL A 132 3.57 -26.01 -3.72
CA VAL A 132 5.00 -25.70 -3.89
C VAL A 132 5.36 -25.68 -5.37
N HIS A 133 4.87 -26.66 -6.15
CA HIS A 133 5.11 -26.71 -7.59
C HIS A 133 4.50 -25.51 -8.34
N GLN A 134 3.29 -25.08 -7.96
CA GLN A 134 2.66 -23.87 -8.53
C GLN A 134 3.49 -22.63 -8.24
N TYR A 135 4.02 -22.50 -7.01
CA TYR A 135 4.92 -21.41 -6.66
C TYR A 135 6.21 -21.46 -7.45
N LEU A 136 6.82 -22.63 -7.66
CA LEU A 136 8.04 -22.80 -8.48
C LEU A 136 7.81 -22.45 -9.94
N VAL A 137 6.63 -22.73 -10.48
CA VAL A 137 6.26 -22.32 -11.85
C VAL A 137 6.15 -20.80 -11.93
N LYS A 138 5.58 -20.18 -10.89
CA LYS A 138 5.33 -18.73 -10.87
C LYS A 138 6.56 -17.89 -10.57
N TYR A 139 7.44 -18.36 -9.68
CA TYR A 139 8.52 -17.53 -9.11
C TYR A 139 9.94 -18.07 -9.35
N SER A 140 10.09 -19.16 -10.06
CA SER A 140 11.37 -19.84 -10.34
C SER A 140 12.17 -20.29 -9.12
N THR A 141 12.22 -19.50 -8.05
CA THR A 141 12.87 -19.82 -6.77
C THR A 141 11.95 -19.49 -5.61
N VAL A 142 11.80 -20.43 -4.68
CA VAL A 142 10.94 -20.29 -3.51
C VAL A 142 11.67 -20.64 -2.22
N ALA A 143 11.23 -20.06 -1.11
CA ALA A 143 11.61 -20.46 0.24
C ALA A 143 10.48 -21.33 0.83
N PHE A 144 10.82 -22.56 1.16
CA PHE A 144 10.00 -23.51 1.90
C PHE A 144 10.48 -23.54 3.34
N LYS A 145 9.65 -23.20 4.31
CA LYS A 145 10.07 -23.03 5.70
C LYS A 145 8.96 -23.33 6.72
N PRO A 146 9.30 -23.78 7.96
CA PRO A 146 8.32 -23.98 9.01
C PRO A 146 7.71 -22.64 9.44
N ILE A 147 6.40 -22.65 9.75
CA ILE A 147 5.64 -21.44 10.14
C ILE A 147 6.16 -20.84 11.46
N ASP A 148 6.63 -21.66 12.39
CA ASP A 148 7.16 -21.26 13.69
C ASP A 148 8.70 -21.29 13.76
N GLY A 149 9.39 -21.33 12.61
CA GLY A 149 10.84 -21.39 12.49
C GLY A 149 11.53 -20.17 13.12
N ARG A 150 12.68 -20.43 13.79
CA ARG A 150 13.48 -19.40 14.45
C ARG A 150 14.93 -19.46 13.98
N LYS A 151 15.60 -18.30 13.95
CA LYS A 151 17.04 -18.16 13.63
C LYS A 151 17.44 -18.76 12.27
N GLY A 152 16.52 -18.80 11.30
CA GLY A 152 16.79 -19.31 9.95
C GLY A 152 16.90 -20.84 9.85
N LYS A 153 16.53 -21.60 10.90
CA LYS A 153 16.58 -23.07 10.87
C LYS A 153 15.42 -23.66 10.06
N GLY A 154 15.70 -24.73 9.31
CA GLY A 154 14.68 -25.48 8.53
C GLY A 154 14.18 -24.73 7.30
N ILE A 155 14.95 -23.80 6.74
CA ILE A 155 14.61 -23.11 5.49
C ILE A 155 15.26 -23.85 4.33
N TYR A 156 14.46 -24.23 3.35
CA TYR A 156 14.90 -24.78 2.07
C TYR A 156 14.62 -23.78 0.96
N PHE A 157 15.64 -23.44 0.20
CA PHE A 157 15.50 -22.63 -1.00
C PHE A 157 15.49 -23.56 -2.20
N ILE A 158 14.37 -23.58 -2.92
CA ILE A 158 14.13 -24.52 -4.02
C ILE A 158 14.06 -23.72 -5.30
N SER A 159 14.89 -24.07 -6.28
CA SER A 159 14.89 -23.47 -7.62
C SER A 159 14.61 -24.55 -8.66
N LYS A 160 13.82 -24.21 -9.69
CA LYS A 160 13.57 -25.09 -10.81
C LYS A 160 14.65 -24.89 -11.89
N GLU A 161 15.34 -25.96 -12.28
CA GLU A 161 16.39 -25.98 -13.31
C GLU A 161 16.02 -26.98 -14.42
N GLY A 162 15.26 -26.53 -15.43
CA GLY A 162 14.74 -27.40 -16.48
C GLY A 162 13.78 -28.44 -15.93
N THR A 163 14.14 -29.73 -16.03
CA THR A 163 13.36 -30.87 -15.48
C THR A 163 13.72 -31.20 -14.03
N ASN A 164 14.83 -30.68 -13.52
CA ASN A 164 15.36 -30.94 -12.17
C ASN A 164 15.12 -29.75 -11.25
N TYR A 165 15.40 -29.95 -9.97
CA TYR A 165 15.28 -28.95 -8.91
C TYR A 165 16.58 -28.86 -8.14
N SER A 166 17.03 -27.64 -7.88
CA SER A 166 18.16 -27.34 -7.00
C SER A 166 17.60 -26.95 -5.64
N VAL A 167 17.94 -27.66 -4.59
CA VAL A 167 17.52 -27.42 -3.21
C VAL A 167 18.73 -27.01 -2.40
N LYS A 168 18.71 -25.79 -1.88
CA LYS A 168 19.73 -25.29 -0.97
C LYS A 168 19.20 -25.29 0.46
N HIS A 169 19.86 -26.04 1.32
CA HIS A 169 19.59 -26.08 2.76
C HIS A 169 20.88 -25.82 3.53
N ASN A 170 20.89 -24.80 4.39
CA ASN A 170 22.10 -24.27 5.04
C ASN A 170 23.14 -23.85 3.98
N SER A 171 24.35 -24.48 3.99
CA SER A 171 25.42 -24.25 3.01
C SER A 171 25.44 -25.24 1.86
N GLU A 172 24.66 -26.30 1.93
CA GLU A 172 24.66 -27.39 0.96
C GLU A 172 23.62 -27.18 -0.13
N THR A 173 23.98 -27.52 -1.37
CA THR A 173 23.08 -27.48 -2.52
C THR A 173 23.04 -28.86 -3.15
N THR A 174 21.86 -29.43 -3.24
CA THR A 174 21.62 -30.78 -3.78
C THR A 174 20.64 -30.71 -4.94
N LYS A 175 20.90 -31.48 -5.99
CA LYS A 175 19.99 -31.60 -7.14
C LYS A 175 19.03 -32.77 -6.93
N TYR A 176 17.76 -32.52 -7.24
CA TYR A 176 16.67 -33.48 -7.09
C TYR A 176 15.91 -33.63 -8.40
N THR A 177 15.45 -34.83 -8.69
CA THR A 177 14.34 -35.06 -9.61
C THR A 177 13.02 -34.66 -8.94
N LYS A 178 11.94 -34.56 -9.69
CA LYS A 178 10.61 -34.22 -9.11
C LYS A 178 10.22 -35.20 -8.00
N GLY A 179 10.36 -36.50 -8.21
CA GLY A 179 9.99 -37.51 -7.21
C GLY A 179 10.81 -37.44 -5.93
N GLN A 180 12.11 -37.17 -6.04
CA GLN A 180 12.97 -36.98 -4.89
C GLN A 180 12.63 -35.70 -4.10
N LEU A 181 12.30 -34.61 -4.80
CA LEU A 181 11.82 -33.37 -4.16
C LEU A 181 10.50 -33.63 -3.42
N ASP A 182 9.56 -34.30 -4.05
CA ASP A 182 8.27 -34.63 -3.44
C ASP A 182 8.43 -35.49 -2.17
N ALA A 183 9.35 -36.43 -2.18
CA ALA A 183 9.70 -37.24 -1.01
C ALA A 183 10.27 -36.36 0.14
N LEU A 184 11.25 -35.50 -0.16
CA LEU A 184 11.80 -34.55 0.82
C LEU A 184 10.74 -33.64 1.43
N LEU A 185 9.88 -33.05 0.59
CA LEU A 185 8.80 -32.15 1.06
C LEU A 185 7.80 -32.91 1.93
N THR A 186 7.44 -34.14 1.57
CA THR A 186 6.53 -34.99 2.34
C THR A 186 7.12 -35.30 3.73
N GLU A 187 8.38 -35.66 3.78
CA GLU A 187 9.10 -35.89 5.04
C GLU A 187 9.07 -34.66 5.95
N GLN A 188 9.39 -33.48 5.39
CA GLN A 188 9.38 -32.24 6.17
C GLN A 188 7.97 -31.85 6.63
N LEU A 189 6.94 -31.99 5.80
CA LEU A 189 5.55 -31.72 6.15
C LEU A 189 5.04 -32.62 7.28
N ALA A 190 5.58 -33.82 7.44
CA ALA A 190 5.26 -34.70 8.55
C ALA A 190 5.78 -34.16 9.92
N THR A 191 6.77 -33.27 9.91
CA THR A 191 7.34 -32.67 11.13
C THR A 191 6.58 -31.46 11.66
N GLY A 192 5.69 -30.84 10.83
CA GLY A 192 4.95 -29.65 11.23
C GLY A 192 4.32 -28.90 10.06
N THR A 193 3.83 -27.70 10.36
CA THR A 193 3.21 -26.83 9.35
C THR A 193 4.28 -26.00 8.65
N PHE A 194 4.28 -26.04 7.33
CA PHE A 194 5.22 -25.26 6.50
C PHE A 194 4.47 -24.25 5.61
N ILE A 195 5.20 -23.23 5.20
CA ILE A 195 4.76 -22.22 4.26
C ILE A 195 5.72 -22.17 3.06
N VAL A 196 5.18 -21.73 1.92
CA VAL A 196 5.96 -21.40 0.73
C VAL A 196 5.85 -19.91 0.42
N GLN A 197 6.97 -19.33 0.02
CA GLN A 197 7.11 -17.93 -0.36
C GLN A 197 8.04 -17.79 -1.56
N PRO A 198 7.87 -16.81 -2.46
CA PRO A 198 8.92 -16.48 -3.42
C PRO A 198 10.19 -16.06 -2.68
N TYR A 199 11.34 -16.44 -3.22
CA TYR A 199 12.62 -15.97 -2.72
C TYR A 199 12.88 -14.54 -3.20
N ILE A 200 12.96 -13.60 -2.27
CA ILE A 200 13.29 -12.21 -2.57
C ILE A 200 14.81 -12.08 -2.57
N ARG A 201 15.37 -11.77 -3.73
CA ARG A 201 16.82 -11.65 -3.92
C ARG A 201 17.26 -10.23 -3.57
N SER A 202 17.77 -10.06 -2.35
CA SER A 202 18.37 -8.82 -1.85
C SER A 202 19.88 -9.07 -1.76
N VAL A 203 20.67 -8.54 -2.69
CA VAL A 203 22.11 -8.83 -2.81
C VAL A 203 22.92 -7.56 -3.01
N THR A 204 24.13 -7.54 -2.42
CA THR A 204 25.13 -6.49 -2.63
C THR A 204 25.71 -6.55 -4.06
N LYS A 205 26.46 -5.53 -4.46
CA LYS A 205 27.23 -5.53 -5.72
C LYS A 205 28.19 -6.71 -5.84
N SER A 206 28.70 -7.19 -4.70
CA SER A 206 29.57 -8.38 -4.64
C SER A 206 28.79 -9.71 -4.59
N GLY A 207 27.45 -9.69 -4.64
CA GLY A 207 26.62 -10.88 -4.67
C GLY A 207 26.30 -11.48 -3.30
N LEU A 208 26.66 -10.84 -2.19
CA LEU A 208 26.32 -11.28 -0.84
C LEU A 208 24.85 -10.94 -0.51
N VAL A 209 24.15 -11.87 0.10
CA VAL A 209 22.77 -11.63 0.54
C VAL A 209 22.73 -10.68 1.73
N PHE A 210 21.84 -9.71 1.71
CA PHE A 210 21.63 -8.79 2.83
C PHE A 210 20.15 -8.52 3.10
N ASP A 211 19.86 -8.00 4.28
CA ASP A 211 18.60 -7.35 4.62
C ASP A 211 18.88 -6.12 5.50
N PHE A 212 17.82 -5.34 5.77
CA PHE A 212 17.88 -4.26 6.75
C PHE A 212 17.08 -4.62 7.99
N ARG A 213 17.66 -4.38 9.17
CA ARG A 213 16.93 -4.31 10.45
C ARG A 213 16.54 -2.86 10.70
N LEU A 214 15.23 -2.60 10.72
CA LEU A 214 14.66 -1.31 11.10
C LEU A 214 14.19 -1.42 12.55
N HIS A 215 14.85 -0.73 13.47
CA HIS A 215 14.51 -0.75 14.89
C HIS A 215 13.90 0.60 15.27
N VAL A 216 12.64 0.58 15.67
CA VAL A 216 11.87 1.76 16.09
C VAL A 216 11.25 1.55 17.45
N GLN A 217 11.23 2.62 18.24
CA GLN A 217 10.70 2.64 19.60
C GLN A 217 9.87 3.90 19.83
N LYS A 218 9.08 3.91 20.89
CA LYS A 218 8.51 5.15 21.43
C LYS A 218 9.51 5.83 22.36
N ASN A 219 9.60 7.16 22.23
CA ASN A 219 10.46 8.00 23.04
C ASN A 219 9.76 8.48 24.36
N GLY A 220 10.37 9.41 25.07
CA GLY A 220 9.86 9.97 26.30
C GLY A 220 8.61 10.87 26.16
N GLU A 221 8.21 11.20 24.96
CA GLU A 221 6.96 11.90 24.63
C GLU A 221 5.86 10.92 24.14
N GLY A 222 6.16 9.63 24.07
CA GLY A 222 5.25 8.60 23.57
C GLY A 222 5.15 8.55 22.04
N GLU A 223 6.08 9.20 21.34
CA GLU A 223 6.12 9.26 19.88
C GLU A 223 7.08 8.20 19.30
N TRP A 224 6.72 7.66 18.14
CA TRP A 224 7.56 6.72 17.42
C TRP A 224 8.78 7.42 16.80
N VAL A 225 9.96 6.94 17.16
CA VAL A 225 11.26 7.39 16.64
C VAL A 225 12.05 6.22 16.05
N VAL A 226 12.91 6.52 15.08
CA VAL A 226 13.88 5.57 14.57
C VAL A 226 15.03 5.47 15.58
N THR A 227 15.16 4.32 16.23
CA THR A 227 16.28 4.07 17.15
C THR A 227 17.53 3.75 16.36
N THR A 228 17.44 2.82 15.40
CA THR A 228 18.54 2.51 14.49
C THR A 228 18.03 1.76 13.25
N VAL A 229 18.76 1.93 12.15
CA VAL A 229 18.62 1.12 10.93
C VAL A 229 20.00 0.63 10.54
N TYR A 230 20.14 -0.66 10.31
CA TYR A 230 21.42 -1.22 9.91
C TYR A 230 21.26 -2.41 8.96
N PRO A 231 22.20 -2.59 8.01
CA PRO A 231 22.24 -3.76 7.16
C PRO A 231 22.77 -4.98 7.93
N ARG A 232 22.25 -6.15 7.61
CA ARG A 232 22.83 -7.43 8.01
C ARG A 232 23.24 -8.16 6.73
N VAL A 233 24.48 -8.57 6.65
CA VAL A 233 25.06 -9.20 5.45
C VAL A 233 25.41 -10.65 5.76
N ALA A 234 24.96 -11.55 4.92
CA ALA A 234 25.25 -12.98 5.03
C ALA A 234 26.70 -13.29 4.65
N PRO A 235 27.34 -14.31 5.26
CA PRO A 235 28.61 -14.79 4.77
C PRO A 235 28.47 -15.36 3.35
N ALA A 236 29.57 -15.41 2.61
CA ALA A 236 29.57 -15.94 1.26
C ALA A 236 28.97 -17.35 1.20
N GLY A 237 28.08 -17.56 0.23
CA GLY A 237 27.38 -18.83 0.05
C GLY A 237 26.12 -19.01 0.93
N SER A 238 25.87 -18.18 1.94
CA SER A 238 24.61 -18.23 2.71
C SER A 238 23.51 -17.44 2.02
N LEU A 239 22.26 -17.89 2.18
CA LEU A 239 21.06 -17.20 1.66
C LEU A 239 20.27 -16.48 2.77
N VAL A 240 20.75 -16.50 4.01
CA VAL A 240 20.09 -15.85 5.16
C VAL A 240 21.08 -14.95 5.89
N PRO A 241 20.85 -13.63 5.95
CA PRO A 241 21.74 -12.67 6.62
C PRO A 241 21.50 -12.68 8.14
N ASN A 242 21.88 -13.78 8.80
CA ASN A 242 21.72 -13.92 10.25
C ASN A 242 23.07 -13.76 10.97
N ILE A 243 23.17 -12.76 11.82
CA ILE A 243 24.38 -12.48 12.61
C ILE A 243 24.80 -13.68 13.47
N ASN A 244 23.83 -14.44 14.04
CA ASN A 244 24.13 -15.63 14.83
C ASN A 244 24.75 -16.79 14.00
N ASN A 245 24.68 -16.73 12.68
CA ASN A 245 25.18 -17.74 11.76
C ASN A 245 26.37 -17.22 10.94
N GLY A 246 27.19 -16.33 11.53
CA GLY A 246 28.38 -15.79 10.88
C GLY A 246 28.13 -14.58 9.97
N GLY A 247 26.92 -14.06 9.93
CA GLY A 247 26.62 -12.79 9.28
C GLY A 247 27.26 -11.63 10.04
N TYR A 248 27.45 -10.51 9.34
CA TYR A 248 27.99 -9.28 9.93
C TYR A 248 27.07 -8.08 9.64
N THR A 249 27.31 -7.01 10.36
CA THR A 249 26.59 -5.73 10.18
C THR A 249 27.58 -4.61 9.86
N ASN A 250 27.04 -3.52 9.32
CA ASN A 250 27.78 -2.29 9.05
C ASN A 250 26.93 -1.08 9.44
N TYR A 251 27.52 0.10 9.50
CA TYR A 251 26.78 1.35 9.57
C TYR A 251 25.96 1.54 8.30
N LEU A 252 24.74 2.08 8.48
CA LEU A 252 23.80 2.25 7.36
C LEU A 252 24.39 3.13 6.25
N GLU A 253 24.86 4.33 6.58
CA GLU A 253 25.32 5.29 5.58
C GLU A 253 26.49 4.80 4.74
N PRO A 254 27.61 4.28 5.30
CA PRO A 254 28.69 3.71 4.52
C PRO A 254 28.23 2.56 3.63
N PHE A 255 27.36 1.69 4.14
CA PHE A 255 26.82 0.57 3.35
C PHE A 255 25.96 1.10 2.18
N LEU A 256 25.09 2.06 2.43
CA LEU A 256 24.25 2.62 1.38
C LEU A 256 25.07 3.35 0.32
N GLN A 257 26.10 4.10 0.71
CA GLN A 257 27.00 4.78 -0.23
C GLN A 257 27.76 3.75 -1.10
N GLN A 258 28.28 2.69 -0.50
CA GLN A 258 29.00 1.64 -1.22
C GLN A 258 28.09 0.91 -2.21
N GLU A 259 26.89 0.50 -1.79
CA GLU A 259 26.01 -0.37 -2.57
C GLU A 259 25.07 0.39 -3.51
N PHE A 260 24.64 1.61 -3.15
CA PHE A 260 23.59 2.34 -3.84
C PHE A 260 24.00 3.75 -4.30
N ALA A 261 25.22 4.19 -3.97
CA ALA A 261 25.79 5.45 -4.42
C ALA A 261 24.81 6.65 -4.34
N GLU A 262 24.43 7.22 -5.46
CA GLU A 262 23.54 8.39 -5.53
C GLU A 262 22.15 8.17 -4.89
N GLN A 263 21.71 6.91 -4.81
CA GLN A 263 20.40 6.55 -4.22
C GLN A 263 20.47 6.39 -2.69
N ALA A 264 21.68 6.45 -2.10
CA ALA A 264 21.91 6.18 -0.68
C ALA A 264 21.04 7.05 0.25
N PHE A 265 20.95 8.34 -0.04
CA PHE A 265 20.17 9.29 0.76
C PHE A 265 18.66 8.98 0.71
N ASP A 266 18.12 8.75 -0.49
CA ASP A 266 16.70 8.48 -0.67
C ASP A 266 16.31 7.13 -0.09
N LEU A 267 17.17 6.13 -0.21
CA LEU A 267 16.95 4.83 0.39
C LEU A 267 16.95 4.91 1.92
N LYS A 268 17.90 5.67 2.52
CA LYS A 268 17.90 5.93 3.97
C LYS A 268 16.56 6.51 4.41
N ARG A 269 16.13 7.60 3.79
CA ARG A 269 14.83 8.24 4.12
C ARG A 269 13.65 7.30 3.91
N THR A 270 13.69 6.50 2.86
CA THR A 270 12.63 5.52 2.58
C THR A 270 12.54 4.48 3.70
N LEU A 271 13.68 3.95 4.17
CA LEU A 271 13.73 2.98 5.27
C LEU A 271 13.22 3.60 6.58
N GLU A 272 13.65 4.81 6.91
CA GLU A 272 13.22 5.54 8.10
C GLU A 272 11.72 5.83 8.07
N HIS A 273 11.22 6.42 7.00
CA HIS A 273 9.79 6.72 6.82
C HIS A 273 8.92 5.47 6.83
N PHE A 274 9.37 4.42 6.16
CA PHE A 274 8.68 3.13 6.12
C PHE A 274 8.56 2.52 7.51
N SER A 275 9.64 2.54 8.30
CA SER A 275 9.67 1.97 9.65
C SER A 275 8.72 2.69 10.60
N LEU A 276 8.72 4.03 10.60
CA LEU A 276 7.83 4.85 11.41
C LEU A 276 6.35 4.69 11.02
N ALA A 277 6.07 4.66 9.73
CA ALA A 277 4.70 4.49 9.23
C ALA A 277 4.15 3.09 9.57
N LEU A 278 4.97 2.05 9.44
CA LEU A 278 4.59 0.68 9.80
C LEU A 278 4.36 0.54 11.31
N ALA A 279 5.23 1.14 12.14
CA ALA A 279 5.09 1.11 13.59
C ALA A 279 3.80 1.79 14.05
N LYS A 280 3.50 2.98 13.55
CA LYS A 280 2.25 3.70 13.82
C LYS A 280 1.02 2.89 13.39
N HIS A 281 1.09 2.24 12.24
CA HIS A 281 0.01 1.41 11.72
C HIS A 281 -0.24 0.17 12.60
N LEU A 282 0.81 -0.55 12.99
CA LEU A 282 0.71 -1.71 13.88
C LEU A 282 0.23 -1.33 15.29
N ASP A 283 0.70 -0.19 15.83
CA ASP A 283 0.24 0.32 17.12
C ASP A 283 -1.27 0.66 17.09
N HIS A 284 -1.72 1.29 16.00
CA HIS A 284 -3.13 1.57 15.78
C HIS A 284 -3.98 0.29 15.74
N ILE A 285 -3.54 -0.73 15.01
CA ILE A 285 -4.21 -2.04 14.96
C ILE A 285 -4.23 -2.68 16.35
N GLN A 286 -3.12 -2.64 17.08
CA GLN A 286 -2.99 -3.23 18.41
C GLN A 286 -3.94 -2.56 19.40
N ILE A 287 -4.07 -1.24 19.34
CA ILE A 287 -5.02 -0.48 20.17
C ILE A 287 -6.46 -0.85 19.82
N GLN A 288 -6.81 -0.94 18.54
CA GLN A 288 -8.16 -1.25 18.09
C GLN A 288 -8.59 -2.68 18.46
N GLU A 289 -7.70 -3.66 18.23
CA GLU A 289 -8.05 -5.07 18.44
C GLU A 289 -7.90 -5.51 19.91
N PHE A 290 -6.84 -5.04 20.61
CA PHE A 290 -6.46 -5.54 21.94
C PHE A 290 -6.59 -4.52 23.04
N GLY A 291 -6.72 -3.22 22.75
CA GLY A 291 -6.70 -2.13 23.74
C GLY A 291 -5.35 -1.98 24.42
N GLU A 292 -4.30 -2.43 23.76
CA GLU A 292 -2.91 -2.41 24.20
C GLU A 292 -2.09 -1.58 23.22
N MET A 293 -1.06 -0.90 23.72
CA MET A 293 -0.10 -0.18 22.90
C MET A 293 1.17 -1.01 22.73
N ILE A 294 1.82 -0.87 21.60
CA ILE A 294 3.19 -1.33 21.40
C ILE A 294 4.16 -0.14 21.52
N ASP A 295 5.38 -0.42 21.88
CA ASP A 295 6.41 0.58 22.16
C ASP A 295 7.74 0.29 21.49
N GLU A 296 7.94 -0.92 20.98
CA GLU A 296 9.17 -1.35 20.34
C GLU A 296 8.87 -2.39 19.25
N ILE A 297 9.40 -2.20 18.05
CA ILE A 297 9.42 -3.22 17.00
C ILE A 297 10.74 -3.19 16.22
N GLY A 298 11.16 -4.37 15.80
CA GLY A 298 12.23 -4.55 14.81
C GLY A 298 11.67 -5.18 13.56
N VAL A 299 11.82 -4.52 12.43
CA VAL A 299 11.33 -4.98 11.13
C VAL A 299 12.50 -5.43 10.28
N ASP A 300 12.45 -6.66 9.80
CA ASP A 300 13.42 -7.19 8.86
C ASP A 300 12.86 -7.01 7.45
N VAL A 301 13.57 -6.25 6.62
CA VAL A 301 13.15 -5.96 5.25
C VAL A 301 14.22 -6.31 4.23
N GLY A 302 13.79 -6.92 3.13
CA GLY A 302 14.61 -7.08 1.93
C GLY A 302 14.32 -6.00 0.91
N LEU A 303 15.29 -5.78 0.04
CA LEU A 303 15.19 -4.86 -1.08
C LEU A 303 15.44 -5.65 -2.37
N ASP A 304 14.43 -5.75 -3.24
CA ASP A 304 14.59 -6.45 -4.51
C ASP A 304 15.31 -5.57 -5.57
N GLN A 305 15.62 -6.16 -6.70
CA GLN A 305 16.31 -5.48 -7.80
C GLN A 305 15.58 -4.24 -8.34
N ASN A 306 14.27 -4.13 -8.07
CA ASN A 306 13.45 -2.97 -8.44
C ASN A 306 13.35 -1.94 -7.30
N MET A 307 14.22 -2.02 -6.29
CA MET A 307 14.22 -1.17 -5.11
C MET A 307 12.91 -1.21 -4.32
N ARG A 308 12.16 -2.31 -4.43
CA ARG A 308 10.94 -2.52 -3.66
C ARG A 308 11.28 -3.17 -2.32
N LEU A 309 10.72 -2.59 -1.26
CA LEU A 309 10.82 -3.15 0.07
C LEU A 309 9.86 -4.34 0.25
N TRP A 310 10.36 -5.38 0.91
CA TRP A 310 9.61 -6.56 1.30
C TRP A 310 9.79 -6.84 2.78
N ILE A 311 8.69 -7.00 3.52
CA ILE A 311 8.72 -7.35 4.95
C ILE A 311 8.99 -8.86 5.05
N TYR A 312 10.15 -9.24 5.59
CA TYR A 312 10.48 -10.61 5.94
C TYR A 312 9.83 -11.03 7.24
N GLU A 313 9.94 -10.17 8.27
CA GLU A 313 9.33 -10.37 9.57
C GLU A 313 9.24 -9.08 10.39
N VAL A 314 8.32 -9.07 11.36
CA VAL A 314 8.22 -8.03 12.38
C VAL A 314 8.36 -8.69 13.76
N ASN A 315 9.31 -8.20 14.54
CA ASN A 315 9.62 -8.68 15.86
C ASN A 315 9.26 -7.64 16.92
N TRP A 316 8.51 -8.00 17.95
CA TRP A 316 8.09 -7.09 19.02
C TRP A 316 9.13 -6.95 20.15
N ARG A 317 10.17 -7.73 20.13
CA ARG A 317 11.39 -7.62 20.95
C ARG A 317 12.59 -7.96 20.06
N PRO A 318 13.05 -6.99 19.26
CA PRO A 318 14.08 -7.27 18.26
C PRO A 318 15.45 -7.63 18.83
N GLY A 319 15.64 -7.47 20.15
CA GLY A 319 16.95 -7.54 20.77
C GLY A 319 17.76 -6.26 20.54
N CYS A 320 18.86 -6.11 21.26
CA CYS A 320 19.75 -4.97 21.07
C CYS A 320 20.60 -5.16 19.80
N PRO A 321 20.91 -4.07 19.10
CA PRO A 321 21.92 -4.08 18.05
C PRO A 321 23.27 -4.58 18.59
N PRO A 322 24.12 -5.19 17.75
CA PRO A 322 25.40 -5.76 18.20
C PRO A 322 26.47 -4.70 18.53
N THR A 323 26.08 -3.43 18.65
CA THR A 323 26.99 -2.31 18.93
C THR A 323 26.57 -1.62 20.24
N PHE A 324 27.47 -1.56 21.20
CA PHE A 324 27.20 -1.16 22.58
C PHE A 324 26.49 0.20 22.74
N TYR A 325 26.90 1.22 21.98
CA TYR A 325 26.26 2.54 22.09
C TYR A 325 24.80 2.55 21.60
N LEU A 326 24.48 1.73 20.57
CA LEU A 326 23.09 1.56 20.12
C LEU A 326 22.24 0.80 21.14
N GLU A 327 22.86 -0.09 21.92
CA GLU A 327 22.18 -0.74 23.06
C GLU A 327 21.76 0.27 24.11
N LEU A 328 22.60 1.26 24.43
CA LEU A 328 22.26 2.34 25.34
C LEU A 328 21.09 3.20 24.83
N ASP A 329 21.05 3.51 23.53
CA ASP A 329 19.95 4.27 22.93
C ASP A 329 18.62 3.49 23.03
N VAL A 330 18.65 2.17 22.78
CA VAL A 330 17.47 1.29 22.95
C VAL A 330 16.99 1.33 24.39
N VAL A 331 17.89 1.16 25.36
CA VAL A 331 17.54 1.15 26.79
C VAL A 331 17.01 2.52 27.23
N LYS A 332 17.62 3.60 26.78
CA LYS A 332 17.21 4.99 27.07
C LYS A 332 15.78 5.25 26.59
N ASN A 333 15.45 4.90 25.36
CA ASN A 333 14.09 5.06 24.85
C ASN A 333 13.09 4.22 25.64
N THR A 334 13.44 2.97 25.98
CA THR A 334 12.58 2.09 26.80
C THR A 334 12.29 2.68 28.19
N ILE A 335 13.32 3.20 28.87
CA ILE A 335 13.16 3.82 30.19
C ILE A 335 12.36 5.11 30.11
N ARG A 336 12.65 5.96 29.15
CA ARG A 336 11.92 7.22 28.96
C ARG A 336 10.46 7.00 28.61
N TYR A 337 10.17 6.02 27.77
CA TYR A 337 8.79 5.64 27.47
C TYR A 337 8.06 5.05 28.67
N ALA A 338 8.73 4.19 29.47
CA ALA A 338 8.14 3.67 30.70
C ALA A 338 7.82 4.81 31.69
N LYS A 339 8.70 5.80 31.83
CA LYS A 339 8.45 7.02 32.63
C LYS A 339 7.25 7.79 32.09
N TYR A 340 7.21 8.06 30.79
CA TYR A 340 6.05 8.69 30.12
C TYR A 340 4.74 7.94 30.41
N LEU A 341 4.75 6.60 30.36
CA LEU A 341 3.58 5.78 30.60
C LEU A 341 3.12 5.84 32.07
N ALA A 342 4.05 5.92 33.02
CA ALA A 342 3.76 6.10 34.45
C ALA A 342 3.08 7.45 34.73
N GLU A 343 3.57 8.52 34.08
CA GLU A 343 3.08 9.90 34.24
C GLU A 343 1.76 10.13 33.49
N ASN A 344 1.50 9.37 32.40
CA ASN A 344 0.37 9.56 31.51
C ASN A 344 -0.59 8.36 31.47
N ARG A 345 -1.02 7.87 32.61
CA ARG A 345 -1.89 6.67 32.75
C ARG A 345 -3.21 6.78 31.98
N GLN A 346 -3.71 7.99 31.70
CA GLN A 346 -4.91 8.24 30.88
C GLN A 346 -4.77 7.68 29.45
N VAL A 347 -3.56 7.53 28.92
CA VAL A 347 -3.32 6.98 27.57
C VAL A 347 -3.78 5.51 27.51
N LEU A 348 -3.58 4.76 28.59
CA LEU A 348 -4.05 3.36 28.71
C LEU A 348 -5.59 3.28 28.74
N ALA A 349 -6.22 4.19 29.48
CA ALA A 349 -7.69 4.28 29.52
C ALA A 349 -8.26 4.58 28.13
N LYS A 350 -7.65 5.51 27.39
CA LYS A 350 -8.00 5.86 26.02
C LYS A 350 -7.85 4.66 25.06
N ALA A 351 -6.76 3.90 25.16
CA ALA A 351 -6.54 2.70 24.35
C ALA A 351 -7.65 1.64 24.60
N ARG A 352 -8.01 1.40 25.85
CA ARG A 352 -9.10 0.49 26.22
C ARG A 352 -10.47 0.99 25.73
N GLN A 353 -10.71 2.28 25.77
CA GLN A 353 -11.93 2.91 25.25
C GLN A 353 -12.01 2.76 23.73
N THR A 354 -10.90 2.96 23.00
CA THR A 354 -10.82 2.76 21.55
C THR A 354 -11.16 1.32 21.16
N LYS A 355 -10.63 0.32 21.89
CA LYS A 355 -11.01 -1.10 21.70
C LYS A 355 -12.51 -1.33 21.86
N ARG A 356 -13.10 -0.79 22.95
CA ARG A 356 -14.54 -0.93 23.22
C ARG A 356 -15.38 -0.33 22.10
N ALA A 357 -15.02 0.87 21.64
CA ALA A 357 -15.69 1.53 20.53
C ALA A 357 -15.53 0.75 19.21
N HIS A 358 -14.34 0.20 18.95
CA HIS A 358 -14.09 -0.63 17.76
C HIS A 358 -14.92 -1.92 17.79
N LYS A 359 -14.95 -2.60 18.94
CA LYS A 359 -15.75 -3.82 19.14
C LYS A 359 -17.25 -3.55 19.02
N ALA A 360 -17.75 -2.49 19.64
CA ALA A 360 -19.15 -2.08 19.52
C ALA A 360 -19.54 -1.78 18.07
N LYS A 361 -18.64 -1.12 17.32
CA LYS A 361 -18.84 -0.86 15.89
C LYS A 361 -18.84 -2.14 15.06
N GLN A 362 -17.99 -3.12 15.39
CA GLN A 362 -18.00 -4.43 14.73
C GLN A 362 -19.26 -5.23 15.07
N GLU A 363 -19.69 -5.21 16.34
CA GLU A 363 -20.92 -5.86 16.79
C GLU A 363 -22.16 -5.22 16.14
N GLN A 364 -22.23 -3.88 16.07
CA GLN A 364 -23.29 -3.17 15.34
C GLN A 364 -23.32 -3.53 13.84
N VAL A 365 -22.15 -3.64 13.22
CA VAL A 365 -22.05 -4.07 11.81
C VAL A 365 -22.48 -5.52 11.64
N GLN A 366 -22.10 -6.41 12.59
CA GLN A 366 -22.54 -7.82 12.59
C GLN A 366 -24.02 -7.96 12.90
N GLU A 367 -24.54 -7.18 13.84
CA GLU A 367 -25.95 -7.19 14.21
C GLU A 367 -26.82 -6.59 13.11
N GLN A 368 -26.36 -5.51 12.45
CA GLN A 368 -26.97 -5.00 11.23
C GLN A 368 -26.89 -6.01 10.08
N GLN A 369 -25.79 -6.74 9.92
CA GLN A 369 -25.67 -7.82 8.94
C GLN A 369 -26.57 -9.02 9.29
N HIS A 370 -26.73 -9.32 10.58
CA HIS A 370 -27.62 -10.39 11.04
C HIS A 370 -29.09 -9.99 10.92
N GLN A 371 -29.45 -8.76 11.30
CA GLN A 371 -30.80 -8.22 11.12
C GLN A 371 -31.16 -8.07 9.63
N LEU A 372 -30.19 -7.75 8.77
CA LEU A 372 -30.37 -7.72 7.31
C LEU A 372 -30.42 -9.13 6.69
N ALA A 373 -29.79 -10.13 7.32
CA ALA A 373 -29.89 -11.52 6.92
C ALA A 373 -31.21 -12.19 7.37
N VAL A 374 -31.81 -11.68 8.45
CA VAL A 374 -33.11 -12.15 8.99
C VAL A 374 -34.29 -11.44 8.30
N GLN A 375 -34.12 -10.20 7.82
CA GLN A 375 -35.04 -9.59 6.89
C GLN A 375 -34.73 -10.13 5.50
N ALA A 376 -35.53 -11.08 5.02
CA ALA A 376 -35.48 -11.48 3.62
C ALA A 376 -35.41 -10.21 2.77
N PRO A 377 -34.45 -10.12 1.80
CA PRO A 377 -34.31 -8.91 1.01
C PRO A 377 -35.68 -8.61 0.42
N LYS A 378 -36.19 -7.37 0.63
CA LYS A 378 -37.28 -6.85 -0.17
C LYS A 378 -36.86 -7.17 -1.60
N GLU A 379 -37.67 -7.96 -2.31
CA GLU A 379 -37.35 -8.39 -3.67
C GLU A 379 -36.89 -7.17 -4.45
N ARG A 380 -35.62 -7.21 -4.91
CA ARG A 380 -35.11 -6.17 -5.81
C ARG A 380 -36.10 -6.11 -6.96
N PRO A 381 -36.48 -4.92 -7.43
CA PRO A 381 -37.30 -4.83 -8.63
C PRO A 381 -36.66 -5.72 -9.68
N ARG A 382 -37.39 -6.71 -10.20
CA ARG A 382 -36.86 -7.76 -11.11
C ARG A 382 -36.14 -7.22 -12.33
N ASN A 383 -36.25 -5.89 -12.60
CA ASN A 383 -35.72 -5.21 -13.79
C ASN A 383 -34.81 -3.99 -13.49
N MET A 384 -34.29 -3.84 -12.27
CA MET A 384 -33.38 -2.72 -11.97
C MET A 384 -32.05 -2.88 -12.73
N PRO A 385 -31.67 -1.94 -13.62
CA PRO A 385 -30.39 -1.98 -14.29
C PRO A 385 -29.25 -1.75 -13.28
N ILE A 386 -28.31 -2.68 -13.26
CA ILE A 386 -27.07 -2.62 -12.46
C ILE A 386 -25.90 -2.55 -13.44
N ILE A 387 -25.20 -1.42 -13.44
CA ILE A 387 -24.13 -1.16 -14.37
C ILE A 387 -22.78 -1.29 -13.67
N GLY A 388 -21.99 -2.31 -14.05
CA GLY A 388 -20.63 -2.53 -13.58
C GLY A 388 -19.61 -1.86 -14.49
N ILE A 389 -18.70 -1.05 -13.95
CA ILE A 389 -17.69 -0.33 -14.72
C ILE A 389 -16.28 -0.76 -14.29
N THR A 390 -15.48 -1.26 -15.23
CA THR A 390 -14.06 -1.52 -15.04
C THR A 390 -13.22 -0.88 -16.16
N GLY A 391 -11.90 -0.93 -16.02
CA GLY A 391 -10.95 -0.39 -17.00
C GLY A 391 -9.65 0.06 -16.33
N SER A 392 -8.63 0.31 -17.12
CA SER A 392 -7.34 0.81 -16.64
C SER A 392 -7.41 2.27 -16.24
N ALA A 393 -8.19 3.07 -16.96
CA ALA A 393 -8.47 4.49 -16.72
C ALA A 393 -9.94 4.81 -17.00
N GLY A 394 -10.41 5.99 -16.57
CA GLY A 394 -11.74 6.50 -16.92
C GLY A 394 -12.91 5.99 -16.09
N LYS A 395 -12.77 4.93 -15.29
CA LYS A 395 -13.85 4.31 -14.50
C LYS A 395 -14.69 5.32 -13.71
N THR A 396 -14.06 6.10 -12.84
CA THR A 396 -14.73 7.08 -11.97
C THR A 396 -15.41 8.19 -12.77
N THR A 397 -14.82 8.63 -13.87
CA THR A 397 -15.39 9.66 -14.73
C THR A 397 -16.60 9.13 -15.52
N THR A 398 -16.49 7.91 -16.09
CA THR A 398 -17.61 7.24 -16.76
C THR A 398 -18.77 7.00 -15.79
N LYS A 399 -18.46 6.54 -14.57
CA LYS A 399 -19.44 6.38 -13.50
C LYS A 399 -20.17 7.70 -13.20
N ALA A 400 -19.42 8.79 -13.05
CA ALA A 400 -19.99 10.10 -12.74
C ALA A 400 -20.87 10.63 -13.89
N PHE A 401 -20.47 10.49 -15.15
CA PHE A 401 -21.30 10.82 -16.30
C PHE A 401 -22.59 10.01 -16.31
N LEU A 402 -22.48 8.68 -16.22
CA LEU A 402 -23.63 7.81 -16.30
C LEU A 402 -24.60 8.05 -15.14
N SER A 403 -24.10 8.13 -13.92
CA SER A 403 -24.93 8.41 -12.76
C SER A 403 -25.67 9.77 -12.87
N SER A 404 -24.99 10.78 -13.40
CA SER A 404 -25.60 12.10 -13.64
C SER A 404 -26.70 12.04 -14.70
N ILE A 405 -26.48 11.31 -15.81
CA ILE A 405 -27.51 11.12 -16.82
C ILE A 405 -28.70 10.36 -16.25
N LEU A 406 -28.46 9.23 -15.57
CA LEU A 406 -29.57 8.43 -15.02
C LEU A 406 -30.40 9.20 -13.98
N ARG A 407 -29.78 10.08 -13.19
CA ARG A 407 -30.46 10.94 -12.21
C ARG A 407 -31.36 11.99 -12.82
N THR A 408 -31.30 12.23 -14.11
CA THR A 408 -32.28 13.12 -14.76
C THR A 408 -33.70 12.53 -14.76
N LYS A 409 -33.82 11.19 -14.57
CA LYS A 409 -35.07 10.45 -14.63
C LYS A 409 -35.28 9.46 -13.49
N TRP A 410 -34.19 8.86 -12.93
CA TRP A 410 -34.27 7.75 -11.99
C TRP A 410 -33.53 8.04 -10.68
N SER A 411 -34.08 7.49 -9.59
CA SER A 411 -33.32 7.39 -8.33
C SER A 411 -32.14 6.42 -8.53
N THR A 412 -30.92 6.95 -8.58
CA THR A 412 -29.74 6.20 -8.98
C THR A 412 -28.73 6.09 -7.86
N PHE A 413 -28.40 4.86 -7.48
CA PHE A 413 -27.26 4.55 -6.62
C PHE A 413 -25.94 4.72 -7.38
N GLU A 414 -24.95 5.28 -6.72
CA GLU A 414 -23.59 5.40 -7.27
C GLU A 414 -22.59 4.96 -6.20
N SER A 415 -21.63 4.09 -6.58
CA SER A 415 -20.53 3.77 -5.68
C SER A 415 -19.73 5.02 -5.31
N LYS A 416 -19.50 5.22 -3.99
CA LYS A 416 -18.90 6.46 -3.46
C LYS A 416 -17.44 6.60 -3.90
N ASP A 417 -17.04 7.79 -4.30
CA ASP A 417 -15.65 8.18 -4.62
C ASP A 417 -14.82 7.08 -5.31
N TYR A 418 -13.75 6.64 -4.65
CA TYR A 418 -12.85 5.56 -5.10
C TYR A 418 -13.17 4.21 -4.46
N TRP A 419 -14.37 4.03 -3.94
CA TRP A 419 -14.81 2.81 -3.26
C TRP A 419 -15.06 1.69 -4.28
N ASN A 420 -13.99 1.06 -4.73
CA ASN A 420 -13.99 0.06 -5.80
C ASN A 420 -13.32 -1.26 -5.40
N THR A 421 -13.20 -1.55 -4.09
CA THR A 421 -12.75 -2.85 -3.59
C THR A 421 -13.94 -3.76 -3.26
N THR A 422 -13.72 -5.05 -3.11
CA THR A 422 -14.78 -6.03 -2.80
C THR A 422 -15.49 -5.76 -1.48
N GLU A 423 -14.79 -5.24 -0.44
CA GLU A 423 -15.44 -4.81 0.81
C GLU A 423 -16.37 -3.61 0.60
N HIS A 424 -15.99 -2.70 -0.28
CA HIS A 424 -16.88 -1.59 -0.62
C HIS A 424 -18.12 -2.10 -1.37
N THR A 425 -17.95 -3.09 -2.27
CA THR A 425 -19.07 -3.70 -2.97
C THR A 425 -20.04 -4.42 -2.03
N LYS A 426 -19.53 -5.08 -0.97
CA LYS A 426 -20.39 -5.64 0.10
C LYS A 426 -21.24 -4.56 0.79
N LYS A 427 -20.64 -3.40 1.10
CA LYS A 427 -21.38 -2.26 1.68
C LYS A 427 -22.40 -1.71 0.69
N HIS A 428 -22.03 -1.57 -0.58
CA HIS A 428 -22.95 -1.12 -1.62
C HIS A 428 -24.13 -2.09 -1.80
N ALA A 429 -23.92 -3.41 -1.67
CA ALA A 429 -24.99 -4.41 -1.75
C ALA A 429 -26.07 -4.19 -0.68
N VAL A 430 -25.65 -3.79 0.52
CA VAL A 430 -26.58 -3.43 1.62
C VAL A 430 -27.33 -2.13 1.31
N GLU A 431 -26.61 -1.10 0.82
CA GLU A 431 -27.24 0.20 0.50
C GLU A 431 -28.24 0.10 -0.65
N LEU A 432 -28.02 -0.80 -1.62
CA LEU A 432 -28.93 -1.03 -2.75
C LEU A 432 -30.32 -1.55 -2.34
N ALA A 433 -30.46 -2.12 -1.15
CA ALA A 433 -31.77 -2.55 -0.62
C ALA A 433 -32.73 -1.36 -0.33
N ASN A 434 -32.23 -0.11 -0.37
CA ASN A 434 -33.02 1.08 -0.04
C ASN A 434 -33.92 1.62 -1.18
N GLY A 435 -34.15 0.87 -2.26
CA GLY A 435 -35.18 1.18 -3.25
C GLY A 435 -34.73 2.14 -4.35
N TYR A 436 -33.55 1.94 -4.92
CA TYR A 436 -33.07 2.62 -6.14
C TYR A 436 -33.68 2.02 -7.39
N GLU A 437 -33.80 2.84 -8.45
CA GLU A 437 -34.28 2.41 -9.77
C GLU A 437 -33.13 1.98 -10.69
N ALA A 438 -31.89 2.46 -10.42
CA ALA A 438 -30.67 2.05 -11.12
C ALA A 438 -29.46 2.07 -10.19
N ALA A 439 -28.41 1.31 -10.54
CA ALA A 439 -27.13 1.32 -9.81
C ALA A 439 -25.94 1.41 -10.76
N VAL A 440 -24.99 2.28 -10.46
CA VAL A 440 -23.74 2.44 -11.19
C VAL A 440 -22.57 2.17 -10.25
N LEU A 441 -21.82 1.09 -10.54
CA LEU A 441 -20.79 0.54 -9.65
C LEU A 441 -19.43 0.51 -10.30
N GLU A 442 -18.42 1.01 -9.61
CA GLU A 442 -17.03 0.93 -10.05
C GLU A 442 -16.37 -0.34 -9.49
N TYR A 443 -15.93 -1.27 -10.36
CA TYR A 443 -15.24 -2.49 -10.02
C TYR A 443 -13.75 -2.34 -10.28
N GLY A 444 -12.99 -2.15 -9.20
CA GLY A 444 -11.54 -2.07 -9.23
C GLY A 444 -10.91 -3.46 -9.31
N MET A 445 -9.68 -3.50 -9.82
CA MET A 445 -8.92 -4.73 -9.98
C MET A 445 -7.43 -4.43 -9.80
N ALA A 446 -6.78 -5.17 -8.90
CA ALA A 446 -5.33 -5.18 -8.76
C ALA A 446 -4.73 -6.55 -9.13
N TYR A 447 -5.54 -7.63 -9.06
CA TYR A 447 -5.14 -9.00 -9.31
C TYR A 447 -6.30 -9.77 -9.98
N LYS A 448 -5.97 -10.90 -10.59
CA LYS A 448 -6.95 -11.84 -11.13
C LYS A 448 -7.89 -12.37 -10.03
N GLY A 449 -9.17 -12.54 -10.35
CA GLY A 449 -10.21 -13.02 -9.43
C GLY A 449 -10.96 -11.92 -8.66
N VAL A 450 -10.43 -10.70 -8.60
CA VAL A 450 -11.04 -9.59 -7.84
C VAL A 450 -12.37 -9.16 -8.47
N ILE A 451 -12.44 -9.02 -9.79
CA ILE A 451 -13.68 -8.64 -10.47
C ILE A 451 -14.72 -9.77 -10.40
N THR A 452 -14.28 -11.03 -10.46
CA THR A 452 -15.15 -12.19 -10.24
C THR A 452 -15.84 -12.10 -8.88
N GLU A 453 -15.11 -11.72 -7.83
CA GLU A 453 -15.68 -11.56 -6.49
C GLU A 453 -16.66 -10.36 -6.43
N HIS A 454 -16.37 -9.24 -7.08
CA HIS A 454 -17.32 -8.13 -7.23
C HIS A 454 -18.64 -8.61 -7.83
N CYS A 455 -18.58 -9.36 -8.94
CA CYS A 455 -19.76 -9.87 -9.62
C CYS A 455 -20.55 -10.89 -8.80
N ARG A 456 -19.89 -11.69 -7.94
CA ARG A 456 -20.57 -12.59 -7.01
C ARG A 456 -21.36 -11.84 -5.94
N ILE A 457 -20.88 -10.67 -5.51
CA ILE A 457 -21.56 -9.84 -4.50
C ILE A 457 -22.73 -9.08 -5.12
N ILE A 458 -22.50 -8.42 -6.25
CA ILE A 458 -23.52 -7.71 -7.02
C ILE A 458 -23.29 -8.02 -8.49
N GLN A 459 -24.17 -8.85 -9.07
CA GLN A 459 -24.10 -9.20 -10.48
C GLN A 459 -24.60 -8.05 -11.35
N PRO A 460 -23.79 -7.50 -12.27
CA PRO A 460 -24.25 -6.49 -13.21
C PRO A 460 -25.17 -7.06 -14.28
N THR A 461 -26.18 -6.28 -14.66
CA THR A 461 -27.01 -6.53 -15.85
C THR A 461 -26.43 -5.88 -17.10
N MET A 462 -25.63 -4.82 -16.90
CA MET A 462 -24.90 -4.11 -17.95
C MET A 462 -23.47 -3.86 -17.49
N SER A 463 -22.54 -3.76 -18.44
CA SER A 463 -21.14 -3.53 -18.07
C SER A 463 -20.43 -2.61 -19.06
N ILE A 464 -19.47 -1.85 -18.55
CA ILE A 464 -18.57 -1.00 -19.34
C ILE A 464 -17.13 -1.38 -19.06
N VAL A 465 -16.37 -1.70 -20.11
CA VAL A 465 -14.91 -1.76 -20.06
C VAL A 465 -14.36 -0.53 -20.75
N THR A 466 -13.91 0.45 -19.98
CA THR A 466 -13.50 1.76 -20.54
C THR A 466 -12.28 1.66 -21.43
N ASN A 467 -11.26 0.92 -21.01
CA ASN A 467 -10.06 0.62 -21.77
C ASN A 467 -9.21 -0.47 -21.07
N VAL A 468 -8.23 -1.00 -21.79
CA VAL A 468 -7.20 -1.92 -21.32
C VAL A 468 -5.83 -1.29 -21.52
N GLY A 469 -5.24 -0.75 -20.47
CA GLY A 469 -3.93 -0.10 -20.48
C GLY A 469 -2.98 -0.67 -19.44
N LEU A 470 -1.86 0.00 -19.25
CA LEU A 470 -0.75 -0.44 -18.40
C LEU A 470 -0.98 -0.23 -16.88
N ALA A 471 -2.15 0.25 -16.45
CA ALA A 471 -2.45 0.33 -15.02
C ALA A 471 -2.45 -1.07 -14.39
N HIS A 472 -1.66 -1.24 -13.31
CA HIS A 472 -1.42 -2.50 -12.61
C HIS A 472 -0.66 -3.58 -13.41
N VAL A 473 -0.13 -3.28 -14.59
CA VAL A 473 0.56 -4.27 -15.45
C VAL A 473 1.73 -4.95 -14.73
N GLY A 474 2.39 -4.27 -13.81
CA GLY A 474 3.44 -4.86 -12.97
C GLY A 474 2.95 -6.00 -12.05
N ASN A 475 1.63 -6.11 -11.80
CA ASN A 475 1.04 -7.24 -11.07
C ASN A 475 0.67 -8.41 -12.01
N PHE A 476 0.94 -8.27 -13.30
CA PHE A 476 0.64 -9.21 -14.38
C PHE A 476 1.87 -9.48 -15.26
N ASP A 477 3.04 -9.51 -14.65
CA ASP A 477 4.33 -9.82 -15.29
C ASP A 477 4.65 -8.96 -16.54
N GLY A 478 4.15 -7.72 -16.56
CA GLY A 478 4.31 -6.81 -17.71
C GLY A 478 3.41 -7.13 -18.90
N ASP A 479 2.54 -8.14 -18.84
CA ASP A 479 1.69 -8.55 -19.96
C ASP A 479 0.30 -7.89 -19.89
N VAL A 480 0.04 -6.99 -20.82
CA VAL A 480 -1.25 -6.30 -20.96
C VAL A 480 -2.41 -7.26 -21.31
N ARG A 481 -2.11 -8.43 -21.93
CA ARG A 481 -3.13 -9.45 -22.22
C ARG A 481 -3.68 -10.04 -20.94
N GLN A 482 -2.83 -10.25 -19.92
CA GLN A 482 -3.27 -10.70 -18.61
C GLN A 482 -4.14 -9.66 -17.90
N VAL A 483 -3.85 -8.37 -18.10
CA VAL A 483 -4.71 -7.27 -17.63
C VAL A 483 -6.09 -7.33 -18.32
N ALA A 484 -6.13 -7.58 -19.63
CA ALA A 484 -7.37 -7.75 -20.39
C ALA A 484 -8.18 -8.96 -19.91
N LEU A 485 -7.52 -10.10 -19.68
CA LEU A 485 -8.15 -11.31 -19.14
C LEU A 485 -8.76 -11.08 -17.76
N ALA A 486 -8.05 -10.38 -16.88
CA ALA A 486 -8.58 -10.03 -15.57
C ALA A 486 -9.78 -9.06 -15.65
N LYS A 487 -9.81 -8.14 -16.63
CA LYS A 487 -10.98 -7.28 -16.87
C LYS A 487 -12.14 -8.05 -17.52
N SER A 488 -11.85 -9.10 -18.29
CA SER A 488 -12.86 -9.98 -18.87
C SER A 488 -13.66 -10.76 -17.82
N GLU A 489 -13.18 -10.82 -16.58
CA GLU A 489 -13.95 -11.35 -15.45
C GLU A 489 -15.29 -10.60 -15.26
N LEU A 490 -15.35 -9.30 -15.61
CA LEU A 490 -16.60 -8.54 -15.60
C LEU A 490 -17.60 -9.10 -16.66
N ILE A 491 -17.09 -9.41 -17.85
CA ILE A 491 -17.91 -9.96 -18.96
C ILE A 491 -18.42 -11.35 -18.59
N GLN A 492 -17.58 -12.16 -17.95
CA GLN A 492 -17.94 -13.51 -17.51
C GLN A 492 -18.92 -13.51 -16.32
N GLY A 493 -18.78 -12.52 -15.42
CA GLY A 493 -19.56 -12.43 -14.19
C GLY A 493 -20.89 -11.68 -14.29
N MET A 494 -21.12 -10.91 -15.37
CA MET A 494 -22.37 -10.18 -15.61
C MET A 494 -23.48 -11.11 -16.15
N ASP A 495 -24.71 -10.58 -16.25
CA ASP A 495 -25.80 -11.26 -16.97
C ASP A 495 -25.38 -11.49 -18.43
N GLN A 496 -25.36 -12.75 -18.85
CA GLN A 496 -24.90 -13.17 -20.18
C GLN A 496 -25.84 -12.74 -21.31
N ARG A 497 -27.03 -12.24 -21.00
CA ARG A 497 -28.01 -11.64 -21.93
C ARG A 497 -28.09 -10.13 -21.82
N GLY A 498 -27.23 -9.54 -21.02
CA GLY A 498 -27.17 -8.11 -20.75
C GLY A 498 -26.51 -7.29 -21.86
N VAL A 499 -25.99 -6.13 -21.51
CA VAL A 499 -25.34 -5.19 -22.45
C VAL A 499 -23.90 -4.91 -22.00
N LEU A 500 -22.97 -5.05 -22.94
CA LEU A 500 -21.56 -4.77 -22.75
C LEU A 500 -21.16 -3.58 -23.63
N VAL A 501 -20.51 -2.56 -23.06
CA VAL A 501 -19.92 -1.43 -23.78
C VAL A 501 -18.41 -1.55 -23.80
N ILE A 502 -17.80 -1.47 -24.97
CA ILE A 502 -16.34 -1.52 -25.18
C ILE A 502 -15.86 -0.38 -26.08
N ASN A 503 -14.61 0.04 -25.86
CA ASN A 503 -13.94 1.05 -26.68
C ASN A 503 -13.27 0.38 -27.90
N LYS A 504 -13.72 0.70 -29.09
CA LYS A 504 -13.22 0.13 -30.35
C LYS A 504 -11.89 0.72 -30.82
N ASP A 505 -11.54 1.91 -30.33
CA ASP A 505 -10.27 2.56 -30.60
C ASP A 505 -9.14 2.09 -29.66
N ASP A 506 -9.47 1.32 -28.63
CA ASP A 506 -8.48 0.71 -27.74
C ASP A 506 -8.04 -0.64 -28.30
N ALA A 507 -6.85 -0.69 -28.92
CA ALA A 507 -6.30 -1.89 -29.52
C ALA A 507 -6.21 -3.08 -28.55
N ASN A 508 -6.00 -2.83 -27.27
CA ASN A 508 -5.91 -3.88 -26.24
C ASN A 508 -7.28 -4.46 -25.86
N SER A 509 -8.37 -3.76 -26.19
CA SER A 509 -9.72 -4.30 -26.03
C SER A 509 -9.99 -5.54 -26.90
N ASN A 510 -9.17 -5.79 -27.92
CA ASN A 510 -9.21 -7.03 -28.73
C ASN A 510 -8.81 -8.28 -27.92
N TYR A 511 -8.13 -8.11 -26.77
CA TYR A 511 -7.80 -9.23 -25.88
C TYR A 511 -8.92 -9.57 -24.88
N LEU A 512 -10.02 -8.80 -24.86
CA LEU A 512 -11.18 -9.10 -24.01
C LEU A 512 -11.88 -10.38 -24.51
N THR A 513 -12.27 -11.26 -23.57
CA THR A 513 -12.95 -12.52 -23.89
C THR A 513 -14.45 -12.29 -24.11
N THR A 514 -14.82 -11.83 -25.32
CA THR A 514 -16.22 -11.54 -25.69
C THR A 514 -16.90 -12.69 -26.46
N ALA A 515 -16.16 -13.68 -26.97
CA ALA A 515 -16.68 -14.71 -27.86
C ALA A 515 -17.82 -15.56 -27.28
N GLN A 516 -17.89 -15.72 -25.95
CA GLN A 516 -18.95 -16.49 -25.28
C GLN A 516 -20.11 -15.62 -24.77
N PHE A 517 -19.99 -14.30 -24.86
CA PHE A 517 -21.02 -13.38 -24.43
C PHE A 517 -22.20 -13.39 -25.40
N LYS A 518 -23.40 -13.66 -24.90
CA LYS A 518 -24.63 -13.83 -25.70
C LYS A 518 -25.50 -12.57 -25.75
N GLY A 519 -25.12 -11.56 -24.98
CA GLY A 519 -25.84 -10.29 -24.90
C GLY A 519 -25.48 -9.33 -26.03
N LYS A 520 -25.91 -8.10 -25.91
CA LYS A 520 -25.63 -7.03 -26.87
C LYS A 520 -24.30 -6.37 -26.58
N ILE A 521 -23.43 -6.29 -27.55
CA ILE A 521 -22.20 -5.50 -27.47
C ILE A 521 -22.47 -4.16 -28.16
N LEU A 522 -22.18 -3.05 -27.47
CA LEU A 522 -22.20 -1.69 -28.00
C LEU A 522 -20.75 -1.18 -28.05
N THR A 523 -20.40 -0.54 -29.13
CA THR A 523 -19.06 0.01 -29.36
C THR A 523 -19.05 1.52 -29.30
N VAL A 524 -18.01 2.10 -28.68
CA VAL A 524 -17.76 3.53 -28.68
C VAL A 524 -16.43 3.82 -29.41
N GLY A 525 -16.36 4.95 -30.12
CA GLY A 525 -15.17 5.33 -30.87
C GLY A 525 -15.18 6.80 -31.26
N VAL A 526 -13.98 7.27 -31.64
CA VAL A 526 -13.73 8.58 -32.27
C VAL A 526 -13.15 8.37 -33.67
N HIS A 527 -12.17 7.48 -33.76
CA HIS A 527 -11.45 7.21 -35.03
C HIS A 527 -12.07 6.03 -35.77
N SER A 528 -12.37 4.96 -35.09
CA SER A 528 -12.99 3.75 -35.65
C SER A 528 -14.47 3.97 -35.95
N ASP A 529 -15.01 3.17 -36.89
CA ASP A 529 -16.44 3.08 -37.07
C ASP A 529 -17.07 2.28 -35.89
N ALA A 530 -17.93 2.92 -35.11
CA ALA A 530 -18.50 2.42 -33.89
C ALA A 530 -19.99 2.80 -33.79
N ASP A 531 -20.76 2.03 -32.97
CA ASP A 531 -22.21 2.32 -32.79
C ASP A 531 -22.45 3.73 -32.26
N TYR A 532 -21.57 4.18 -31.35
CA TYR A 532 -21.58 5.54 -30.79
C TYR A 532 -20.26 6.23 -31.14
N LYS A 533 -20.29 7.02 -32.18
CA LYS A 533 -19.09 7.69 -32.74
C LYS A 533 -19.16 9.20 -32.51
N ALA A 534 -18.12 9.77 -31.88
CA ALA A 534 -17.93 11.21 -31.81
C ALA A 534 -17.10 11.74 -32.97
N TYR A 535 -17.41 12.94 -33.41
CA TYR A 535 -16.66 13.69 -34.44
C TYR A 535 -16.71 15.19 -34.14
N ASN A 536 -15.93 16.00 -34.86
CA ASN A 536 -15.79 17.44 -34.64
C ASN A 536 -15.48 17.79 -33.17
N ILE A 537 -14.55 17.03 -32.55
CA ILE A 537 -14.11 17.24 -31.19
C ILE A 537 -13.29 18.51 -31.08
N ARG A 538 -13.61 19.39 -30.15
CA ARG A 538 -12.90 20.65 -29.92
C ARG A 538 -12.76 20.96 -28.45
N TYR A 539 -11.59 21.48 -28.09
CA TYR A 539 -11.34 22.08 -26.78
C TYR A 539 -12.13 23.39 -26.61
N LYS A 540 -12.69 23.59 -25.46
CA LYS A 540 -13.26 24.84 -24.97
C LYS A 540 -12.53 25.26 -23.70
N GLU A 541 -12.80 26.44 -23.17
CA GLU A 541 -12.09 27.00 -22.04
C GLU A 541 -12.13 26.09 -20.80
N ASP A 542 -13.22 25.42 -20.53
CA ASP A 542 -13.47 24.59 -19.35
C ASP A 542 -14.02 23.18 -19.64
N GLY A 543 -13.90 22.73 -20.91
CA GLY A 543 -14.42 21.42 -21.32
C GLY A 543 -14.17 21.07 -22.77
N MET A 544 -14.91 20.07 -23.23
CA MET A 544 -14.86 19.58 -24.63
C MET A 544 -16.24 19.69 -25.28
N THR A 545 -16.27 20.04 -26.56
CA THR A 545 -17.44 19.88 -27.41
C THR A 545 -17.20 18.82 -28.46
N PHE A 546 -18.21 18.07 -28.79
CA PHE A 546 -18.18 17.08 -29.88
C PHE A 546 -19.58 16.93 -30.49
N GLN A 547 -19.63 16.34 -31.67
CA GLN A 547 -20.86 15.96 -32.33
C GLN A 547 -20.98 14.44 -32.42
N MET A 548 -22.20 13.94 -32.43
CA MET A 548 -22.49 12.53 -32.69
C MET A 548 -23.89 12.35 -33.24
N LYS A 549 -24.12 11.22 -33.89
CA LYS A 549 -25.47 10.80 -34.27
C LYS A 549 -26.12 10.06 -33.11
N LEU A 550 -27.24 10.55 -32.61
CA LEU A 550 -27.98 9.93 -31.53
C LEU A 550 -29.47 9.88 -31.89
N GLN A 551 -30.08 8.69 -31.82
CA GLN A 551 -31.50 8.45 -32.22
C GLN A 551 -31.82 9.03 -33.62
N GLY A 552 -30.89 8.84 -34.56
CA GLY A 552 -31.01 9.28 -35.95
C GLY A 552 -30.75 10.76 -36.22
N LYS A 553 -30.46 11.59 -35.23
CA LYS A 553 -30.21 13.03 -35.34
C LYS A 553 -28.76 13.35 -35.00
N ASP A 554 -28.17 14.28 -35.74
CA ASP A 554 -26.87 14.85 -35.38
C ASP A 554 -27.03 15.87 -34.28
N ILE A 555 -26.34 15.64 -33.15
CA ILE A 555 -26.43 16.51 -31.99
C ILE A 555 -25.02 16.98 -31.55
N ALA A 556 -24.98 18.22 -31.08
CA ALA A 556 -23.79 18.79 -30.49
C ALA A 556 -23.89 18.65 -28.95
N LEU A 557 -22.83 18.13 -28.34
CA LEU A 557 -22.73 17.87 -26.91
C LEU A 557 -21.54 18.62 -26.32
N PHE A 558 -21.64 18.91 -25.02
CA PHE A 558 -20.58 19.51 -24.23
C PHE A 558 -20.37 18.69 -22.96
N ILE A 559 -19.10 18.52 -22.57
CA ILE A 559 -18.70 17.93 -21.28
C ILE A 559 -17.77 18.90 -20.55
N PRO A 560 -18.00 19.18 -19.24
CA PRO A 560 -17.26 20.16 -18.46
C PRO A 560 -15.93 19.59 -17.92
N ILE A 561 -15.20 18.87 -18.76
CA ILE A 561 -13.89 18.30 -18.46
C ILE A 561 -13.05 18.24 -19.74
N LEU A 562 -11.77 18.60 -19.61
CA LEU A 562 -10.83 18.65 -20.73
C LEU A 562 -10.23 17.27 -21.05
N GLY A 563 -9.88 17.05 -22.29
CA GLY A 563 -9.17 15.89 -22.81
C GLY A 563 -10.05 14.94 -23.61
N GLU A 564 -9.57 14.57 -24.80
CA GLU A 564 -10.30 13.71 -25.76
C GLU A 564 -10.67 12.35 -25.12
N HIS A 565 -9.80 11.80 -24.25
CA HIS A 565 -10.09 10.56 -23.54
C HIS A 565 -11.36 10.63 -22.65
N HIS A 566 -11.80 11.82 -22.26
CA HIS A 566 -13.07 12.00 -21.57
C HIS A 566 -14.29 11.97 -22.50
N VAL A 567 -14.08 12.22 -23.80
CA VAL A 567 -15.13 12.01 -24.81
C VAL A 567 -15.50 10.53 -24.87
N TYR A 568 -14.52 9.60 -24.86
CA TYR A 568 -14.77 8.15 -24.77
C TYR A 568 -15.56 7.76 -23.52
N ASN A 569 -15.21 8.38 -22.37
CA ASN A 569 -15.93 8.13 -21.11
C ASN A 569 -17.39 8.60 -21.21
N ALA A 570 -17.63 9.75 -21.85
CA ALA A 570 -18.97 10.27 -22.08
C ALA A 570 -19.74 9.39 -23.09
N LEU A 571 -19.12 8.97 -24.20
CA LEU A 571 -19.74 8.06 -25.17
C LEU A 571 -20.18 6.75 -24.53
N SER A 572 -19.37 6.19 -23.64
CA SER A 572 -19.72 4.95 -22.91
C SER A 572 -20.93 5.14 -22.01
N ALA A 573 -21.04 6.29 -21.35
CA ALA A 573 -22.19 6.64 -20.54
C ALA A 573 -23.45 6.90 -21.39
N ILE A 574 -23.27 7.59 -22.52
CA ILE A 574 -24.34 7.87 -23.51
C ILE A 574 -24.89 6.55 -24.09
N ALA A 575 -24.01 5.61 -24.45
CA ALA A 575 -24.40 4.32 -25.03
C ALA A 575 -25.33 3.53 -24.10
N VAL A 576 -25.02 3.50 -22.80
CA VAL A 576 -25.88 2.86 -21.78
C VAL A 576 -27.19 3.62 -21.60
N ALA A 577 -27.13 4.94 -21.48
CA ALA A 577 -28.32 5.77 -21.29
C ALA A 577 -29.28 5.70 -22.47
N ASP A 578 -28.78 5.79 -23.70
CA ASP A 578 -29.59 5.65 -24.93
C ASP A 578 -30.23 4.26 -25.02
N TYR A 579 -29.48 3.20 -24.72
CA TYR A 579 -30.01 1.83 -24.66
C TYR A 579 -31.13 1.69 -23.62
N LEU A 580 -31.05 2.42 -22.51
CA LEU A 580 -32.07 2.46 -21.45
C LEU A 580 -33.26 3.39 -21.79
N GLY A 581 -33.29 4.02 -22.97
CA GLY A 581 -34.37 4.83 -23.46
C GLY A 581 -34.40 6.27 -22.90
N PHE A 582 -33.21 6.82 -22.54
CA PHE A 582 -33.08 8.24 -22.24
C PHE A 582 -33.10 9.08 -23.50
N THR A 583 -33.80 10.19 -23.45
CA THR A 583 -33.85 11.13 -24.59
C THR A 583 -32.55 11.90 -24.76
N PRO A 584 -32.25 12.41 -25.97
CA PRO A 584 -31.09 13.26 -26.19
C PRO A 584 -31.03 14.48 -25.26
N GLN A 585 -32.19 15.02 -24.83
CA GLN A 585 -32.26 16.15 -23.92
C GLN A 585 -31.84 15.76 -22.48
N GLU A 586 -32.33 14.64 -21.97
CA GLU A 586 -31.94 14.08 -20.66
C GLU A 586 -30.43 13.76 -20.64
N ILE A 587 -29.91 13.15 -21.70
CA ILE A 587 -28.47 12.85 -21.87
C ILE A 587 -27.66 14.15 -21.85
N LYS A 588 -28.05 15.16 -22.66
CA LYS A 588 -27.37 16.46 -22.70
C LYS A 588 -27.35 17.16 -21.35
N GLN A 589 -28.45 17.11 -20.61
CA GLN A 589 -28.55 17.68 -19.27
C GLN A 589 -27.64 16.95 -18.28
N GLY A 590 -27.66 15.62 -18.29
CA GLY A 590 -26.86 14.79 -17.38
C GLY A 590 -25.36 14.86 -17.65
N LEU A 591 -24.92 15.17 -18.89
CA LEU A 591 -23.52 15.37 -19.19
C LEU A 591 -22.91 16.61 -18.52
N LEU A 592 -23.72 17.55 -18.03
CA LEU A 592 -23.29 18.70 -17.22
C LEU A 592 -23.07 18.30 -15.76
N PHE A 593 -22.32 17.27 -15.55
CA PHE A 593 -22.07 16.68 -14.22
C PHE A 593 -21.08 17.49 -13.38
N LYS A 594 -21.09 17.27 -12.06
CA LYS A 594 -20.04 17.77 -11.18
C LYS A 594 -18.81 16.90 -11.32
N LYS A 595 -17.76 17.40 -11.97
CA LYS A 595 -16.53 16.65 -12.19
C LYS A 595 -15.86 16.24 -10.87
N PRO A 596 -15.29 15.03 -10.78
CA PRO A 596 -14.49 14.63 -9.64
C PRO A 596 -13.27 15.56 -9.48
N PRO A 597 -12.90 15.95 -8.25
CA PRO A 597 -11.79 16.86 -8.01
C PRO A 597 -10.43 16.25 -8.44
N ARG A 598 -9.47 17.13 -8.73
CA ARG A 598 -8.08 16.75 -9.04
C ARG A 598 -7.94 15.88 -10.30
N ARG A 599 -8.84 16.05 -11.27
CA ARG A 599 -8.82 15.41 -12.59
C ARG A 599 -8.91 16.48 -13.65
N LEU A 600 -7.74 16.90 -14.16
CA LEU A 600 -7.61 18.04 -15.06
C LEU A 600 -8.42 19.25 -14.58
N THR A 601 -8.35 19.53 -13.27
CA THR A 601 -9.03 20.67 -12.67
C THR A 601 -8.22 21.93 -12.94
N LEU A 602 -8.89 22.95 -13.51
CA LEU A 602 -8.27 24.25 -13.81
C LEU A 602 -8.41 25.21 -12.62
N TYR A 603 -7.32 25.90 -12.32
CA TYR A 603 -7.32 27.07 -11.44
C TYR A 603 -6.76 28.25 -12.23
N HIS A 604 -7.52 29.30 -12.35
CA HIS A 604 -7.10 30.56 -12.97
C HIS A 604 -6.57 31.50 -11.86
N CYS A 605 -5.26 31.58 -11.79
CA CYS A 605 -4.55 32.30 -10.75
C CYS A 605 -4.19 33.75 -11.21
N LYS A 606 -3.78 34.59 -10.25
CA LYS A 606 -3.20 35.92 -10.56
C LYS A 606 -2.02 35.78 -11.54
N ARG A 607 -1.61 36.89 -12.14
CA ARG A 607 -0.58 36.96 -13.20
C ARG A 607 -0.92 36.14 -14.45
N HIS A 608 -2.21 35.91 -14.70
CA HIS A 608 -2.67 35.08 -15.86
C HIS A 608 -2.06 33.67 -15.89
N ILE A 609 -1.72 33.11 -14.72
CA ILE A 609 -1.26 31.74 -14.62
C ILE A 609 -2.47 30.80 -14.63
N THR A 610 -2.40 29.78 -15.46
CA THR A 610 -3.37 28.66 -15.43
C THR A 610 -2.70 27.41 -14.86
N LEU A 611 -3.26 26.87 -13.77
CA LEU A 611 -2.77 25.67 -13.13
C LEU A 611 -3.71 24.53 -13.44
N ILE A 612 -3.17 23.41 -13.93
CA ILE A 612 -3.89 22.17 -14.23
C ILE A 612 -3.53 21.13 -13.17
N ASP A 613 -4.52 20.76 -12.34
CA ASP A 613 -4.37 19.73 -11.31
C ASP A 613 -4.87 18.38 -11.83
N ASP A 614 -3.93 17.43 -12.03
CA ASP A 614 -4.22 16.03 -12.36
C ASP A 614 -3.42 15.08 -11.45
N THR A 615 -3.66 15.19 -10.14
CA THR A 615 -2.85 14.59 -9.07
C THR A 615 -3.48 13.38 -8.38
N VAL A 616 -4.35 12.63 -9.06
CA VAL A 616 -4.99 11.41 -8.50
C VAL A 616 -4.31 10.15 -8.99
N HIS A 617 -4.17 9.99 -10.30
CA HIS A 617 -3.56 8.82 -10.94
C HIS A 617 -2.44 9.24 -11.87
N SER A 618 -1.39 8.42 -11.97
CA SER A 618 -0.30 8.66 -12.91
C SER A 618 0.12 7.32 -13.53
N HIS A 619 -0.13 7.19 -14.82
CA HIS A 619 0.28 6.09 -15.69
C HIS A 619 0.62 6.66 -17.08
N PRO A 620 1.40 5.97 -17.91
CA PRO A 620 1.96 6.54 -19.14
C PRO A 620 0.93 7.21 -20.07
N GLN A 621 -0.16 6.53 -20.40
CA GLN A 621 -1.21 7.08 -21.27
C GLN A 621 -1.89 8.30 -20.65
N GLY A 622 -2.12 8.27 -19.32
CA GLY A 622 -2.70 9.40 -18.60
C GLY A 622 -1.77 10.62 -18.53
N VAL A 623 -0.45 10.40 -18.49
CA VAL A 623 0.53 11.50 -18.57
C VAL A 623 0.49 12.12 -19.96
N LYS A 624 0.55 11.32 -21.02
CA LYS A 624 0.45 11.80 -22.41
C LYS A 624 -0.81 12.61 -22.63
N ALA A 625 -1.97 12.08 -22.25
CA ALA A 625 -3.26 12.77 -22.35
C ALA A 625 -3.30 14.11 -21.59
N ALA A 626 -2.65 14.21 -20.43
CA ALA A 626 -2.58 15.47 -19.67
C ALA A 626 -1.63 16.48 -20.34
N ILE A 627 -0.56 16.02 -20.98
CA ILE A 627 0.34 16.84 -21.80
C ILE A 627 -0.41 17.37 -23.04
N ASP A 628 -1.26 16.57 -23.69
CA ASP A 628 -2.10 17.02 -24.81
C ASP A 628 -3.03 18.14 -24.37
N VAL A 629 -3.65 18.02 -23.18
CA VAL A 629 -4.47 19.09 -22.61
C VAL A 629 -3.64 20.34 -22.36
N LEU A 630 -2.45 20.21 -21.75
CA LEU A 630 -1.55 21.35 -21.54
C LEU A 630 -1.23 22.03 -22.87
N SER A 631 -0.88 21.27 -23.90
CA SER A 631 -0.54 21.78 -25.24
C SER A 631 -1.72 22.47 -25.92
N ALA A 632 -2.94 21.93 -25.73
CA ALA A 632 -4.14 22.45 -26.38
C ALA A 632 -4.65 23.77 -25.77
N ILE A 633 -4.51 23.96 -24.44
CA ILE A 633 -5.07 25.14 -23.75
C ILE A 633 -4.06 26.24 -23.43
N ALA A 634 -2.77 25.93 -23.47
CA ALA A 634 -1.75 26.91 -23.16
C ALA A 634 -1.70 28.02 -24.23
N LYS A 635 -1.87 29.25 -23.78
CA LYS A 635 -1.79 30.45 -24.65
C LYS A 635 -0.36 31.00 -24.77
N ARG A 636 0.51 30.61 -23.84
CA ARG A 636 1.91 31.02 -23.75
C ARG A 636 2.75 29.81 -23.34
N ARG A 637 3.70 30.00 -22.46
CA ARG A 637 4.66 29.01 -22.00
C ARG A 637 3.98 27.82 -21.31
N LYS A 638 4.43 26.61 -21.64
CA LYS A 638 3.95 25.31 -21.14
C LYS A 638 4.93 24.77 -20.10
N VAL A 639 4.46 24.53 -18.91
CA VAL A 639 5.27 23.96 -17.81
C VAL A 639 4.68 22.62 -17.39
N ALA A 640 5.45 21.55 -17.52
CA ALA A 640 5.03 20.21 -17.12
C ALA A 640 5.78 19.78 -15.85
N ILE A 641 5.05 19.51 -14.75
CA ILE A 641 5.57 18.97 -13.49
C ILE A 641 5.00 17.57 -13.33
N ILE A 642 5.84 16.56 -13.60
CA ILE A 642 5.41 15.16 -13.68
C ILE A 642 6.01 14.37 -12.51
N GLY A 643 5.13 13.84 -11.67
CA GLY A 643 5.50 12.93 -10.58
C GLY A 643 5.63 11.48 -11.03
N GLN A 644 6.17 10.65 -10.16
CA GLN A 644 6.40 9.24 -10.38
C GLN A 644 5.13 8.49 -10.85
N MET A 645 5.26 7.69 -11.90
CA MET A 645 4.28 6.68 -12.31
C MET A 645 4.57 5.36 -11.57
N ARG A 646 3.54 4.67 -11.15
CA ARG A 646 3.66 3.48 -10.27
C ARG A 646 3.07 2.24 -10.93
N GLU A 647 3.43 1.07 -10.38
CA GLU A 647 2.85 -0.23 -10.75
C GLU A 647 3.13 -0.67 -12.20
N LEU A 648 4.25 -0.18 -12.77
CA LEU A 648 4.71 -0.54 -14.10
C LEU A 648 5.59 -1.81 -14.11
N GLY A 649 6.10 -2.25 -12.94
CA GLY A 649 7.02 -3.39 -12.86
C GLY A 649 8.27 -3.16 -13.74
N ASP A 650 8.65 -4.20 -14.46
CA ASP A 650 9.83 -4.19 -15.35
C ASP A 650 9.66 -3.28 -16.57
N LEU A 651 8.44 -2.90 -16.91
CA LEU A 651 8.18 -1.95 -18.01
C LEU A 651 8.47 -0.49 -17.66
N ARG A 652 8.79 -0.17 -16.38
CA ARG A 652 8.94 1.21 -15.92
C ARG A 652 9.92 2.00 -16.77
N GLU A 653 11.13 1.49 -16.96
CA GLU A 653 12.19 2.20 -17.68
C GLU A 653 11.77 2.50 -19.12
N ALA A 654 11.27 1.51 -19.85
CA ALA A 654 10.79 1.67 -21.20
C ALA A 654 9.62 2.67 -21.32
N GLU A 655 8.70 2.65 -20.34
CA GLU A 655 7.55 3.56 -20.34
C GLU A 655 7.96 4.99 -19.91
N TYR A 656 8.93 5.15 -19.01
CA TYR A 656 9.50 6.45 -18.66
C TYR A 656 10.23 7.06 -19.86
N GLN A 657 10.99 6.26 -20.59
CA GLN A 657 11.62 6.68 -21.84
C GLN A 657 10.58 7.19 -22.85
N LYS A 658 9.53 6.42 -23.13
CA LYS A 658 8.45 6.81 -24.06
C LYS A 658 7.71 8.09 -23.64
N VAL A 659 7.58 8.33 -22.33
CA VAL A 659 6.95 9.57 -21.83
C VAL A 659 7.91 10.75 -21.99
N GLY A 660 9.20 10.57 -21.69
CA GLY A 660 10.22 11.60 -21.91
C GLY A 660 10.33 12.01 -23.38
N GLU A 661 10.39 11.02 -24.28
CA GLU A 661 10.39 11.25 -25.74
C GLU A 661 9.15 12.02 -26.18
N TYR A 662 7.97 11.62 -25.72
CA TYR A 662 6.70 12.28 -26.02
C TYR A 662 6.67 13.75 -25.57
N ILE A 663 7.19 14.04 -24.37
CA ILE A 663 7.28 15.42 -23.85
C ILE A 663 8.16 16.29 -24.74
N ALA A 664 9.27 15.75 -25.26
CA ALA A 664 10.14 16.46 -26.17
C ALA A 664 9.47 16.80 -27.51
N GLU A 665 8.49 16.00 -27.94
CA GLU A 665 7.73 16.21 -29.18
C GLU A 665 6.60 17.23 -29.04
N GLN A 666 6.23 17.66 -27.81
CA GLN A 666 5.05 18.50 -27.56
C GLN A 666 5.34 19.98 -27.30
N ASP A 667 6.50 20.50 -27.67
CA ASP A 667 6.91 21.92 -27.47
C ASP A 667 6.71 22.41 -26.04
N ILE A 668 7.07 21.58 -25.05
CA ILE A 668 7.03 21.95 -23.65
C ILE A 668 8.21 22.88 -23.34
N ASP A 669 7.95 24.05 -22.72
CA ASP A 669 9.00 25.05 -22.41
C ASP A 669 9.83 24.69 -21.19
N ILE A 670 9.19 24.12 -20.14
CA ILE A 670 9.87 23.67 -18.92
C ILE A 670 9.35 22.28 -18.55
N PHE A 671 10.28 21.38 -18.33
CA PHE A 671 10.00 20.03 -17.89
C PHE A 671 10.63 19.74 -16.53
N ILE A 672 9.80 19.38 -15.55
CA ILE A 672 10.20 19.09 -14.18
C ILE A 672 9.71 17.71 -13.82
N THR A 673 10.60 16.86 -13.33
CA THR A 673 10.23 15.55 -12.79
C THR A 673 10.39 15.51 -11.27
N TYR A 674 9.50 14.76 -10.61
CA TYR A 674 9.52 14.60 -9.16
C TYR A 674 9.39 13.14 -8.76
N GLY A 675 10.33 12.64 -7.97
CA GLY A 675 10.31 11.31 -7.38
C GLY A 675 11.43 10.42 -7.88
N PHE A 676 11.52 9.25 -7.29
CA PHE A 676 12.58 8.28 -7.55
C PHE A 676 12.57 7.77 -9.00
N ARG A 677 13.73 7.79 -9.65
CA ARG A 677 13.97 7.37 -11.05
C ARG A 677 13.17 8.11 -12.12
N THR A 678 12.56 9.25 -11.78
CA THR A 678 11.85 10.06 -12.76
C THR A 678 12.79 10.85 -13.65
N GLU A 679 14.08 10.96 -13.27
CA GLU A 679 15.18 11.48 -14.11
C GLU A 679 15.36 10.70 -15.41
N GLU A 680 14.95 9.44 -15.47
CA GLU A 680 14.93 8.62 -16.68
C GLU A 680 14.07 9.28 -17.79
N MET A 681 12.97 9.97 -17.42
CA MET A 681 12.16 10.72 -18.37
C MET A 681 12.91 11.96 -18.89
N ASN A 682 13.67 12.65 -18.02
CA ASN A 682 14.48 13.80 -18.42
C ASN A 682 15.58 13.36 -19.41
N ALA A 683 16.28 12.28 -19.11
CA ALA A 683 17.32 11.73 -19.98
C ALA A 683 16.78 11.37 -21.37
N ALA A 684 15.61 10.75 -21.42
CA ALA A 684 14.95 10.43 -22.69
C ALA A 684 14.50 11.67 -23.47
N ALA A 685 13.95 12.68 -22.77
CA ALA A 685 13.59 13.94 -23.41
C ALA A 685 14.83 14.67 -23.95
N GLN A 686 15.94 14.68 -23.22
CA GLN A 686 17.20 15.24 -23.67
C GLN A 686 17.75 14.54 -24.91
N ALA A 687 17.69 13.20 -24.92
CA ALA A 687 18.12 12.42 -26.09
C ALA A 687 17.32 12.73 -27.35
N LYS A 688 16.07 13.19 -27.19
CA LYS A 688 15.19 13.66 -28.28
C LYS A 688 15.33 15.16 -28.59
N GLY A 689 16.31 15.85 -27.97
CA GLY A 689 16.62 17.24 -28.28
C GLY A 689 15.97 18.28 -27.33
N PHE A 690 15.34 17.87 -26.25
CA PHE A 690 14.84 18.84 -25.26
C PHE A 690 16.00 19.62 -24.62
N ASN A 691 15.84 20.94 -24.48
CA ASN A 691 16.90 21.78 -23.94
C ASN A 691 17.18 21.48 -22.46
N PRO A 692 18.39 21.01 -22.09
CA PRO A 692 18.72 20.65 -20.73
C PRO A 692 18.65 21.83 -19.73
N LYS A 693 18.77 23.07 -20.19
CA LYS A 693 18.64 24.26 -19.32
C LYS A 693 17.20 24.47 -18.81
N ASN A 694 16.24 23.83 -19.43
CA ASN A 694 14.83 23.94 -19.09
C ASN A 694 14.28 22.64 -18.44
N MET A 695 15.19 21.73 -18.07
CA MET A 695 14.85 20.49 -17.38
C MET A 695 15.35 20.48 -15.95
N TYR A 696 14.51 19.96 -15.07
CA TYR A 696 14.83 19.86 -13.64
C TYR A 696 14.34 18.52 -13.11
N HIS A 697 15.08 17.97 -12.13
CA HIS A 697 14.68 16.77 -11.42
C HIS A 697 14.78 16.99 -9.90
N PHE A 698 13.79 16.52 -9.15
CA PHE A 698 13.75 16.62 -7.70
C PHE A 698 13.23 15.34 -7.06
N THR A 699 13.84 14.99 -5.95
CA THR A 699 13.34 13.99 -5.00
C THR A 699 12.87 14.63 -3.67
N ASN A 700 13.26 15.91 -3.46
CA ASN A 700 12.87 16.72 -2.31
C ASN A 700 11.88 17.80 -2.75
N LYS A 701 10.73 17.88 -2.07
CA LYS A 701 9.62 18.75 -2.45
C LYS A 701 9.90 20.22 -2.08
N GLU A 702 10.60 20.47 -0.99
CA GLU A 702 10.99 21.81 -0.57
C GLU A 702 11.89 22.45 -1.63
N LYS A 703 12.88 21.71 -2.14
CA LYS A 703 13.75 22.20 -3.24
C LYS A 703 12.99 22.45 -4.52
N LEU A 704 12.00 21.59 -4.84
CA LEU A 704 11.09 21.84 -5.97
C LEU A 704 10.34 23.16 -5.75
N HIS A 705 9.74 23.36 -4.56
CA HIS A 705 8.98 24.56 -4.25
C HIS A 705 9.86 25.82 -4.20
N GLU A 706 11.13 25.73 -3.79
CA GLU A 706 12.11 26.84 -3.85
C GLU A 706 12.48 27.27 -5.28
N LEU A 707 12.46 26.32 -6.23
CA LEU A 707 12.75 26.61 -7.63
C LEU A 707 11.59 27.31 -8.33
N LEU A 708 10.35 26.84 -8.10
CA LEU A 708 9.18 27.24 -8.87
C LEU A 708 9.00 28.78 -8.95
N PRO A 709 9.09 29.58 -7.87
CA PRO A 709 8.97 31.03 -7.93
C PRO A 709 10.05 31.72 -8.78
N LYS A 710 11.22 31.09 -8.95
CA LYS A 710 12.37 31.63 -9.68
C LYS A 710 12.26 31.46 -11.18
N ILE A 711 11.56 30.41 -11.64
CA ILE A 711 11.48 30.05 -13.05
C ILE A 711 10.12 30.33 -13.70
N LEU A 712 9.05 30.37 -12.90
CA LEU A 712 7.69 30.61 -13.39
C LEU A 712 7.48 32.08 -13.74
N LYS A 713 6.75 32.33 -14.83
CA LYS A 713 6.49 33.66 -15.37
C LYS A 713 5.00 33.92 -15.54
N GLN A 714 4.65 35.18 -15.68
CA GLN A 714 3.28 35.61 -15.99
C GLN A 714 2.79 34.95 -17.29
N GLY A 715 1.61 34.37 -17.26
CA GLY A 715 0.96 33.73 -18.40
C GLY A 715 1.35 32.27 -18.61
N ASP A 716 2.11 31.65 -17.69
CA ASP A 716 2.43 30.24 -17.75
C ASP A 716 1.18 29.38 -17.59
N THR A 717 1.10 28.29 -18.34
CA THR A 717 0.17 27.20 -18.09
C THR A 717 0.95 26.04 -17.48
N ILE A 718 0.59 25.63 -16.27
CA ILE A 718 1.35 24.70 -15.44
C ILE A 718 0.52 23.43 -15.23
N LEU A 719 0.98 22.30 -15.73
CA LEU A 719 0.43 20.99 -15.43
C LEU A 719 1.17 20.40 -14.21
N VAL A 720 0.43 20.01 -13.20
CA VAL A 720 0.93 19.18 -12.09
C VAL A 720 0.24 17.82 -12.16
N LYS A 721 1.02 16.78 -12.46
CA LYS A 721 0.51 15.41 -12.58
C LYS A 721 1.29 14.44 -11.70
N GLY A 722 0.55 13.58 -11.00
CA GLY A 722 1.16 12.54 -10.16
C GLY A 722 0.11 11.64 -9.52
N ALA A 723 0.55 10.50 -9.01
CA ALA A 723 -0.32 9.63 -8.23
C ALA A 723 -0.59 10.24 -6.84
N SER A 724 -1.76 10.00 -6.25
CA SER A 724 -2.11 10.49 -4.90
C SER A 724 -1.03 10.20 -3.86
N LYS A 725 -0.38 9.04 -3.96
CA LYS A 725 0.69 8.61 -3.03
C LYS A 725 2.02 9.38 -3.19
N THR A 726 2.18 10.15 -4.26
CA THR A 726 3.36 11.02 -4.47
C THR A 726 3.14 12.42 -3.90
N ASN A 727 1.96 12.68 -3.34
CA ASN A 727 1.55 13.95 -2.75
C ASN A 727 1.77 15.18 -3.66
N MET A 728 1.68 15.00 -4.99
CA MET A 728 1.85 16.12 -5.95
C MET A 728 0.78 17.21 -5.76
N PHE A 729 -0.32 16.89 -5.10
CA PHE A 729 -1.33 17.88 -4.72
C PHE A 729 -0.79 18.98 -3.77
N GLU A 730 0.24 18.70 -2.97
CA GLU A 730 0.91 19.73 -2.17
C GLU A 730 1.59 20.80 -3.06
N THR A 731 2.13 20.39 -4.21
CA THR A 731 2.68 21.33 -5.19
C THR A 731 1.58 22.18 -5.84
N VAL A 732 0.40 21.60 -6.09
CA VAL A 732 -0.78 22.35 -6.55
C VAL A 732 -1.18 23.40 -5.52
N LYS A 733 -1.30 23.02 -4.25
CA LYS A 733 -1.62 23.94 -3.16
C LYS A 733 -0.58 25.06 -3.05
N PHE A 734 0.70 24.69 -3.05
CA PHE A 734 1.80 25.68 -3.00
C PHE A 734 1.70 26.71 -4.12
N LEU A 735 1.44 26.27 -5.35
CA LEU A 735 1.29 27.16 -6.51
C LEU A 735 0.00 28.01 -6.42
N ALA A 736 -1.11 27.42 -5.97
CA ALA A 736 -2.34 28.17 -5.75
C ALA A 736 -2.14 29.25 -4.68
N ASP A 737 -1.58 28.91 -3.51
CA ASP A 737 -1.29 29.85 -2.44
C ASP A 737 -0.32 30.96 -2.90
N LEU A 738 0.69 30.62 -3.72
CA LEU A 738 1.66 31.57 -4.25
C LEU A 738 1.05 32.60 -5.21
N TYR A 739 0.06 32.18 -6.02
CA TYR A 739 -0.51 33.03 -7.07
C TYR A 739 -1.97 33.45 -6.85
N GLU A 740 -2.69 32.88 -5.88
CA GLU A 740 -4.01 33.41 -5.48
C GLU A 740 -3.88 34.62 -4.53
N GLY A 741 -2.78 34.71 -3.79
CA GLY A 741 -2.46 35.80 -2.85
C GLY A 741 -3.45 35.84 -1.69
N LYS A 742 -3.01 35.46 -0.50
CA LYS A 742 -3.67 35.83 0.75
C LYS A 742 -3.70 37.34 0.91
#